data_a6b6102e285581738341f88de6d791a1
#
_entry.id   a6b6102e285581738341f88de6d791a1
#
_cell.length_a   1.000
_cell.length_b   1.000
_cell.length_c   1.000
_cell.angle_alpha   90.00
_cell.angle_beta   90.00
_cell.angle_gamma   90.00
#
_symmetry.space_group_name_H-M   'P 1'
#
loop_
_entity.id
_entity.type
_entity.pdbx_description
1 polymer ?
#
loop_
_entity_poly.entity_id
_entity_poly.type
_entity_poly.pdbx_seq_one_letter_code
_entity_poly.pdbx_strand_id
1 'polypeptide(L)'
;MRKLKHIQLVFFAIFFSLPVFAGTTFKTTTTLTAETSNNTSTASSFTAQTNGNIGPSNISKQPTRNLLYPGSTAKIYAHFLPWFGFGDHMNVGYVSSDTLQIQKQVNDMISRGLDGAVIDWYGRGESSKHFASYDLASQGFMHESELHAGFNFAIMHDAGALKTCAATVGCDVTQTLIDDLNYANLTYSGSPAYLRYGGQPVIYFFGHEAYTIDWTRVRAGVAGNPMFIFRNGSGFSKPESSGAFSWVAPETVTATNLMGLSYLDNYYKTAISASFAASYSTGSGYKGFNDTLALWGTNRIIDQQCGQTWLQSVAEAGKYYSATRQMLGIQLVTWNDYEEASEIETGIDNCVTVSASVTGTVVSWNITGQMNTVDHFAVFASQDGENLMWLADAPTSASSLDVAQFGLNSGNYILYVKAVGKPSLTNKMSAGVQITIANQPPVAALSVTPSSSTMPVTVNASTAGSSDPDGTIAATSIDFGDGSAAVNAASASHIYNAAGTYTVTATVTDNLGATATKSVTVVVTAPNKPPVAAVSATPSSAYGPVNVSVSAAGSSDPDGSITSTVLNFGDGTTASAVTASHTYSAAGTYTITATVTDNQGASSSASTSVTVKAPEVIVSSPANGASVASQVHVVASGFSGNPMMAMQIYLDSTLAYTVNSPNLDTTVTVASGTHSLIIKGWDSAGRSFSKSVSVSAVNQPPVAALSVSSGSILVGGSVTASATGSSDPDGTIASTTINFGDGASVSAVSATHQYKAAGTYTVKATVTDNSGATSSTSTTVTVKSQYVTITSPTFTSTTNSSVLASGSASSGYPVVATQIYLDGVKKYQSSTNMASVTLSLTTGTHQIVIQGWDSSGATFKAVKTVTKQ
;
A
#
# COMPACT_ATOMS: atom_id res chain seq x y z
N MET A 1 17.09 11.02 -65.49
CA MET A 1 16.13 12.13 -65.63
C MET A 1 14.71 11.59 -65.53
N ARG A 2 14.08 11.72 -64.37
CA ARG A 2 12.62 11.89 -64.20
C ARG A 2 12.31 12.02 -62.72
N LYS A 3 12.08 13.23 -62.38
CA LYS A 3 11.30 13.95 -61.38
C LYS A 3 10.72 13.16 -60.21
N LEU A 4 11.29 13.45 -59.03
CA LEU A 4 10.65 13.38 -57.71
C LEU A 4 9.43 14.31 -57.68
N LYS A 5 8.28 13.83 -57.25
CA LYS A 5 7.18 14.67 -56.76
C LYS A 5 7.20 14.61 -55.24
N HIS A 6 7.53 15.73 -54.64
CA HIS A 6 7.32 16.00 -53.23
C HIS A 6 5.82 16.11 -52.95
N ILE A 7 5.31 15.36 -52.02
CA ILE A 7 4.05 15.67 -51.36
C ILE A 7 4.43 16.19 -49.95
N GLN A 8 4.33 17.50 -49.77
CA GLN A 8 4.38 18.12 -48.43
C GLN A 8 3.01 17.87 -47.77
N LEU A 9 3.02 17.09 -46.68
CA LEU A 9 1.93 17.11 -45.72
C LEU A 9 2.14 18.32 -44.79
N VAL A 10 1.22 19.28 -44.89
CA VAL A 10 1.15 20.42 -43.95
C VAL A 10 0.45 19.93 -42.69
N PHE A 11 1.20 19.85 -41.59
CA PHE A 11 0.64 19.72 -40.28
C PHE A 11 0.19 21.09 -39.75
N PHE A 12 -1.12 21.28 -39.62
CA PHE A 12 -1.69 22.36 -38.83
C PHE A 12 -1.58 21.99 -37.34
N ALA A 13 -0.61 22.62 -36.64
CA ALA A 13 -0.55 22.57 -35.19
C ALA A 13 -1.51 23.63 -34.64
N ILE A 14 -2.62 23.21 -34.11
CA ILE A 14 -3.47 24.05 -33.24
C ILE A 14 -2.90 23.95 -31.82
N PHE A 15 -2.25 25.00 -31.38
CA PHE A 15 -1.86 25.17 -29.99
C PHE A 15 -3.10 25.48 -29.14
N PHE A 16 -3.56 24.50 -28.36
CA PHE A 16 -4.34 24.76 -27.16
C PHE A 16 -3.39 24.77 -25.95
N SER A 17 -3.27 25.93 -25.33
CA SER A 17 -2.58 26.09 -24.06
C SER A 17 -3.41 25.42 -22.96
N LEU A 18 -2.93 24.29 -22.45
CA LEU A 18 -3.37 23.70 -21.20
C LEU A 18 -2.42 24.09 -20.08
N PRO A 19 -2.94 24.35 -18.87
CA PRO A 19 -2.10 24.70 -17.73
C PRO A 19 -1.22 23.51 -17.30
N VAL A 20 0.05 23.83 -17.07
CA VAL A 20 1.02 22.91 -16.50
C VAL A 20 0.58 22.54 -15.09
N PHE A 21 0.11 21.31 -14.89
CA PHE A 21 0.05 20.70 -13.57
C PHE A 21 1.36 19.95 -13.30
N ALA A 22 1.93 20.28 -12.13
CA ALA A 22 3.19 19.73 -11.64
C ALA A 22 3.12 18.19 -11.53
N GLY A 23 4.25 17.58 -11.90
CA GLY A 23 4.39 16.14 -12.04
C GLY A 23 3.99 15.30 -10.84
N THR A 24 3.13 14.36 -11.11
CA THR A 24 3.00 13.12 -10.34
C THR A 24 3.77 12.02 -11.09
N THR A 25 4.76 11.48 -10.41
CA THR A 25 5.52 10.31 -10.87
C THR A 25 4.58 9.12 -11.03
N PHE A 26 4.32 8.73 -12.27
CA PHE A 26 3.59 7.52 -12.59
C PHE A 26 4.41 6.29 -12.14
N LYS A 27 3.91 5.55 -11.16
CA LYS A 27 4.34 4.18 -10.94
C LYS A 27 3.75 3.32 -12.06
N THR A 28 4.54 3.04 -13.07
CA THR A 28 4.25 1.96 -14.02
C THR A 28 4.35 0.62 -13.28
N THR A 29 3.26 0.15 -12.77
CA THR A 29 3.13 -1.27 -12.42
C THR A 29 2.76 -1.99 -13.71
N THR A 30 3.74 -2.38 -14.50
CA THR A 30 3.57 -3.34 -15.57
C THR A 30 3.38 -4.73 -14.96
N THR A 31 2.19 -4.99 -14.49
CA THR A 31 1.71 -6.35 -14.39
C THR A 31 1.00 -6.62 -15.71
N LEU A 32 1.70 -7.24 -16.65
CA LEU A 32 1.11 -7.89 -17.82
C LEU A 32 0.28 -9.09 -17.32
N THR A 33 -0.85 -8.80 -16.70
CA THR A 33 -1.86 -9.82 -16.50
C THR A 33 -2.57 -9.97 -17.83
N ALA A 34 -2.54 -11.18 -18.39
CA ALA A 34 -3.49 -11.55 -19.42
C ALA A 34 -4.88 -11.13 -18.94
N GLU A 35 -5.64 -10.44 -19.79
CA GLU A 35 -7.06 -10.17 -19.53
C GLU A 35 -7.75 -11.54 -19.47
N THR A 36 -7.80 -12.15 -18.30
CA THR A 36 -8.50 -13.43 -18.08
C THR A 36 -9.93 -13.15 -17.71
N SER A 37 -10.81 -13.71 -18.47
CA SER A 37 -12.26 -13.73 -18.26
C SER A 37 -12.67 -14.29 -16.89
N ASN A 38 -13.80 -13.82 -16.38
CA ASN A 38 -14.62 -14.37 -15.29
C ASN A 38 -14.17 -14.04 -13.86
N ASN A 39 -13.88 -12.76 -13.56
CA ASN A 39 -13.96 -12.33 -12.18
C ASN A 39 -14.89 -11.14 -12.05
N THR A 40 -16.06 -11.39 -11.49
CA THR A 40 -16.88 -10.34 -10.89
C THR A 40 -16.14 -9.87 -9.64
N SER A 41 -15.37 -8.78 -9.75
CA SER A 41 -14.76 -8.16 -8.59
C SER A 41 -15.66 -7.06 -8.04
N THR A 42 -15.62 -6.86 -6.76
CA THR A 42 -16.24 -5.71 -6.11
C THR A 42 -15.36 -4.47 -6.32
N ALA A 43 -15.92 -3.27 -6.22
CA ALA A 43 -15.22 -1.99 -6.41
C ALA A 43 -13.91 -1.89 -5.62
N SER A 44 -13.83 -2.52 -4.46
CA SER A 44 -12.65 -2.52 -3.59
C SER A 44 -11.45 -3.31 -4.14
N SER A 45 -11.62 -4.10 -5.20
CA SER A 45 -10.57 -4.92 -5.82
C SER A 45 -10.09 -4.40 -7.18
N PHE A 46 -10.56 -3.22 -7.60
CA PHE A 46 -10.13 -2.64 -8.87
C PHE A 46 -8.66 -2.23 -8.84
N THR A 47 -7.96 -2.58 -9.91
CA THR A 47 -6.59 -2.14 -10.15
C THR A 47 -6.62 -1.05 -11.21
N ALA A 48 -6.04 0.12 -10.91
CA ALA A 48 -5.89 1.18 -11.88
C ALA A 48 -5.05 0.71 -13.07
N GLN A 49 -5.54 0.93 -14.28
CA GLN A 49 -4.85 0.61 -15.52
C GLN A 49 -4.37 1.91 -16.18
N THR A 50 -3.21 1.83 -16.84
CA THR A 50 -2.64 2.97 -17.54
C THR A 50 -3.30 3.20 -18.90
N ASN A 51 -3.10 4.38 -19.48
CA ASN A 51 -3.60 4.79 -20.79
C ASN A 51 -3.27 3.86 -21.96
N GLY A 52 -2.35 2.92 -21.81
CA GLY A 52 -2.08 1.90 -22.82
C GLY A 52 -3.30 1.10 -23.26
N ASN A 53 -4.37 1.10 -22.45
CA ASN A 53 -5.64 0.50 -22.84
C ASN A 53 -6.48 1.34 -23.81
N ILE A 54 -6.17 2.63 -23.93
CA ILE A 54 -6.90 3.57 -24.82
C ILE A 54 -6.11 3.83 -26.11
N GLY A 55 -4.79 3.58 -26.11
CA GLY A 55 -3.91 3.91 -27.23
C GLY A 55 -4.09 2.99 -28.45
N PRO A 56 -3.64 3.43 -29.64
CA PRO A 56 -3.75 2.68 -30.89
C PRO A 56 -2.95 1.38 -30.91
N SER A 57 -1.99 1.21 -30.02
CA SER A 57 -1.19 -0.01 -29.88
C SER A 57 -1.78 -1.05 -28.93
N ASN A 58 -3.02 -0.91 -28.54
CA ASN A 58 -3.70 -1.83 -27.66
C ASN A 58 -4.06 -3.13 -28.39
N ILE A 59 -3.24 -4.16 -28.19
CA ILE A 59 -3.36 -5.45 -28.84
C ILE A 59 -3.85 -6.47 -27.83
N SER A 60 -4.77 -7.33 -28.25
CA SER A 60 -5.28 -8.41 -27.39
C SER A 60 -4.16 -9.36 -26.95
N LYS A 61 -4.08 -9.58 -25.65
CA LYS A 61 -3.20 -10.55 -24.99
C LYS A 61 -3.88 -11.90 -24.74
N GLN A 62 -5.01 -12.14 -25.37
CA GLN A 62 -5.61 -13.46 -25.34
C GLN A 62 -4.63 -14.49 -25.93
N PRO A 63 -4.49 -15.66 -25.32
CA PRO A 63 -3.54 -16.65 -25.80
C PRO A 63 -3.86 -17.09 -27.23
N THR A 64 -2.89 -16.99 -28.14
CA THR A 64 -3.04 -17.37 -29.56
C THR A 64 -3.52 -18.82 -29.71
N ARG A 65 -3.25 -19.69 -28.72
CA ARG A 65 -3.74 -21.05 -28.65
C ARG A 65 -5.28 -21.16 -28.72
N ASN A 66 -6.00 -20.13 -28.28
CA ASN A 66 -7.46 -20.09 -28.31
C ASN A 66 -8.03 -20.07 -29.73
N LEU A 67 -7.22 -19.77 -30.74
CA LEU A 67 -7.62 -19.84 -32.16
C LEU A 67 -7.48 -21.23 -32.76
N LEU A 68 -6.76 -22.14 -32.10
CA LEU A 68 -6.59 -23.50 -32.56
C LEU A 68 -7.80 -24.38 -32.14
N TYR A 69 -7.80 -25.61 -32.60
CA TYR A 69 -8.83 -26.57 -32.23
C TYR A 69 -8.85 -26.87 -30.72
N PRO A 70 -10.02 -27.20 -30.13
CA PRO A 70 -10.13 -27.52 -28.70
C PRO A 70 -9.18 -28.65 -28.28
N GLY A 71 -8.47 -28.43 -27.15
CA GLY A 71 -7.49 -29.39 -26.62
C GLY A 71 -6.16 -29.42 -27.37
N SER A 72 -5.87 -28.42 -28.20
CA SER A 72 -4.59 -28.30 -28.90
C SER A 72 -3.42 -28.13 -27.92
N THR A 73 -2.38 -28.96 -28.11
CA THR A 73 -1.08 -28.85 -27.45
C THR A 73 0.01 -28.32 -28.38
N ALA A 74 -0.36 -27.90 -29.59
CA ALA A 74 0.58 -27.39 -30.59
C ALA A 74 1.41 -26.25 -30.02
N LYS A 75 2.69 -26.25 -30.31
CA LYS A 75 3.59 -25.13 -29.99
C LYS A 75 3.37 -23.98 -30.98
N ILE A 76 3.46 -22.76 -30.51
CA ILE A 76 3.19 -21.54 -31.30
C ILE A 76 4.47 -20.74 -31.38
N TYR A 77 5.01 -20.57 -32.57
CA TYR A 77 6.24 -19.86 -32.82
C TYR A 77 5.97 -18.61 -33.69
N ALA A 78 6.57 -17.48 -33.32
CA ALA A 78 6.61 -16.32 -34.20
C ALA A 78 7.75 -16.46 -35.22
N HIS A 79 7.54 -16.10 -36.48
CA HIS A 79 8.65 -15.87 -37.38
C HIS A 79 9.20 -14.46 -37.14
N PHE A 80 10.45 -14.36 -36.74
CA PHE A 80 11.10 -13.14 -36.30
C PHE A 80 12.23 -12.73 -37.25
N LEU A 81 12.23 -11.46 -37.64
CA LEU A 81 13.15 -10.86 -38.59
C LEU A 81 14.14 -9.94 -37.85
N PRO A 82 15.44 -10.27 -37.86
CA PRO A 82 16.46 -9.56 -37.06
C PRO A 82 17.11 -8.38 -37.81
N TRP A 83 16.53 -7.87 -38.89
CA TRP A 83 17.19 -6.98 -39.86
C TRP A 83 16.84 -5.49 -39.81
N PHE A 84 15.90 -5.06 -38.98
CA PHE A 84 15.50 -3.65 -38.93
C PHE A 84 16.51 -2.75 -38.24
N GLY A 85 16.67 -1.53 -38.76
CA GLY A 85 17.55 -0.51 -38.20
C GLY A 85 18.98 -0.50 -38.74
N PHE A 86 19.30 -1.32 -39.75
CA PHE A 86 20.65 -1.42 -40.32
C PHE A 86 20.82 -0.72 -41.68
N GLY A 87 19.77 -0.11 -42.22
CA GLY A 87 19.81 0.81 -43.38
C GLY A 87 19.56 0.20 -44.74
N ASP A 88 19.34 -1.08 -44.83
CA ASP A 88 18.99 -1.82 -46.04
C ASP A 88 17.51 -2.29 -46.08
N HIS A 89 16.81 -2.08 -45.00
CA HIS A 89 15.39 -2.38 -44.85
C HIS A 89 14.61 -1.13 -44.38
N MET A 90 13.29 -1.23 -44.36
CA MET A 90 12.37 -0.18 -43.93
C MET A 90 12.70 0.31 -42.52
N ASN A 91 12.68 1.62 -42.29
CA ASN A 91 12.83 2.16 -40.96
C ASN A 91 11.51 2.02 -40.19
N VAL A 92 11.48 1.12 -39.24
CA VAL A 92 10.32 0.82 -38.38
C VAL A 92 10.40 1.48 -36.98
N GLY A 93 11.37 2.37 -36.78
CA GLY A 93 11.52 3.14 -35.57
C GLY A 93 12.31 2.43 -34.46
N TYR A 94 12.88 1.26 -34.70
CA TYR A 94 13.78 0.55 -33.78
C TYR A 94 14.92 -0.18 -34.51
N VAL A 95 15.89 -0.63 -33.72
CA VAL A 95 16.98 -1.46 -34.19
C VAL A 95 16.82 -2.87 -33.61
N SER A 96 16.82 -3.90 -34.46
CA SER A 96 16.59 -5.31 -34.07
C SER A 96 17.65 -5.85 -33.09
N SER A 97 18.83 -5.25 -33.02
CA SER A 97 19.89 -5.62 -32.06
C SER A 97 19.82 -4.86 -30.72
N ASP A 98 18.87 -3.93 -30.55
CA ASP A 98 18.67 -3.26 -29.26
C ASP A 98 18.11 -4.25 -28.24
N THR A 99 18.86 -4.47 -27.17
CA THR A 99 18.50 -5.43 -26.11
C THR A 99 17.14 -5.13 -25.48
N LEU A 100 16.80 -3.85 -25.26
CA LEU A 100 15.49 -3.49 -24.68
C LEU A 100 14.36 -3.75 -25.67
N GLN A 101 14.59 -3.56 -26.95
CA GLN A 101 13.61 -3.88 -27.98
C GLN A 101 13.41 -5.40 -28.10
N ILE A 102 14.48 -6.18 -28.07
CA ILE A 102 14.40 -7.65 -28.06
C ILE A 102 13.60 -8.12 -26.84
N GLN A 103 13.94 -7.63 -25.66
CA GLN A 103 13.22 -7.94 -24.42
C GLN A 103 11.73 -7.61 -24.52
N LYS A 104 11.39 -6.43 -25.04
CA LYS A 104 10.00 -6.03 -25.28
C LYS A 104 9.28 -6.97 -26.21
N GLN A 105 9.91 -7.37 -27.33
CA GLN A 105 9.31 -8.27 -28.32
C GLN A 105 9.10 -9.67 -27.75
N VAL A 106 10.09 -10.24 -27.07
CA VAL A 106 9.98 -11.56 -26.43
C VAL A 106 8.87 -11.54 -25.36
N ASN A 107 8.84 -10.51 -24.51
CA ASN A 107 7.77 -10.36 -23.52
C ASN A 107 6.39 -10.20 -24.17
N ASP A 108 6.30 -9.50 -25.29
CA ASP A 108 5.05 -9.37 -26.01
C ASP A 108 4.59 -10.70 -26.63
N MET A 109 5.50 -11.47 -27.23
CA MET A 109 5.24 -12.83 -27.71
C MET A 109 4.70 -13.73 -26.59
N ILE A 110 5.39 -13.75 -25.45
CA ILE A 110 5.00 -14.53 -24.26
C ILE A 110 3.61 -14.08 -23.79
N SER A 111 3.34 -12.76 -23.72
CA SER A 111 2.05 -12.22 -23.28
C SER A 111 0.88 -12.62 -24.19
N ARG A 112 1.15 -12.95 -25.46
CA ARG A 112 0.15 -13.48 -26.41
C ARG A 112 0.12 -15.02 -26.45
N GLY A 113 0.81 -15.67 -25.52
CA GLY A 113 0.82 -17.14 -25.36
C GLY A 113 1.62 -17.88 -26.41
N LEU A 114 2.68 -17.25 -26.98
CA LEU A 114 3.61 -17.92 -27.87
C LEU A 114 4.64 -18.73 -27.07
N ASP A 115 5.01 -19.85 -27.62
CA ASP A 115 6.01 -20.77 -27.03
C ASP A 115 7.44 -20.47 -27.52
N GLY A 116 7.61 -19.53 -28.46
CA GLY A 116 8.94 -19.19 -28.97
C GLY A 116 8.92 -18.47 -30.30
N ALA A 117 10.10 -18.42 -30.95
CA ALA A 117 10.27 -17.84 -32.27
C ALA A 117 11.16 -18.67 -33.19
N VAL A 118 10.92 -18.53 -34.49
CA VAL A 118 11.82 -18.98 -35.56
C VAL A 118 12.49 -17.74 -36.14
N ILE A 119 13.78 -17.60 -35.97
CA ILE A 119 14.57 -16.44 -36.36
C ILE A 119 15.00 -16.60 -37.80
N ASP A 120 14.65 -15.65 -38.66
CA ASP A 120 15.10 -15.61 -40.06
C ASP A 120 16.55 -15.16 -40.11
N TRP A 121 17.45 -16.11 -40.33
CA TRP A 121 18.88 -15.94 -40.17
C TRP A 121 19.63 -15.98 -41.51
N TYR A 122 20.36 -14.96 -41.84
CA TYR A 122 21.10 -14.72 -43.08
C TYR A 122 22.56 -15.17 -43.04
N GLY A 123 22.85 -16.28 -42.32
CA GLY A 123 24.19 -16.83 -42.26
C GLY A 123 25.13 -16.08 -41.31
N ARG A 124 26.41 -16.44 -41.29
CA ARG A 124 27.43 -15.94 -40.36
C ARG A 124 28.00 -14.56 -40.70
N GLY A 125 27.44 -13.88 -41.70
CA GLY A 125 27.79 -12.51 -42.02
C GLY A 125 29.05 -12.28 -42.84
N GLU A 126 29.70 -13.33 -43.33
CA GLU A 126 30.94 -13.19 -44.13
C GLU A 126 30.65 -12.51 -45.47
N SER A 127 29.43 -12.58 -46.01
CA SER A 127 29.06 -12.04 -47.31
C SER A 127 28.57 -10.57 -47.27
N SER A 128 28.25 -10.05 -46.06
CA SER A 128 27.73 -8.71 -45.87
C SER A 128 27.93 -8.23 -44.44
N LYS A 129 28.34 -6.98 -44.25
CA LYS A 129 28.39 -6.34 -42.93
C LYS A 129 27.02 -6.28 -42.23
N HIS A 130 25.95 -6.26 -43.02
CA HIS A 130 24.56 -6.25 -42.46
C HIS A 130 24.23 -7.63 -41.89
N PHE A 131 24.61 -8.72 -42.55
CA PHE A 131 24.34 -10.08 -42.04
C PHE A 131 25.03 -10.35 -40.70
N ALA A 132 26.21 -9.78 -40.49
CA ALA A 132 26.87 -9.83 -39.19
C ALA A 132 26.04 -9.10 -38.09
N SER A 133 25.34 -8.00 -38.45
CA SER A 133 24.47 -7.29 -37.53
C SER A 133 23.17 -8.06 -37.27
N TYR A 134 22.65 -8.77 -38.26
CA TYR A 134 21.50 -9.66 -38.09
C TYR A 134 21.85 -10.86 -37.22
N ASP A 135 23.06 -11.41 -37.35
CA ASP A 135 23.54 -12.47 -36.48
C ASP A 135 23.66 -12.01 -35.02
N LEU A 136 24.15 -10.79 -34.78
CA LEU A 136 24.20 -10.20 -33.43
C LEU A 136 22.79 -10.01 -32.84
N ALA A 137 21.83 -9.55 -33.63
CA ALA A 137 20.44 -9.46 -33.22
C ALA A 137 19.86 -10.84 -32.87
N SER A 138 20.19 -11.85 -33.66
CA SER A 138 19.79 -13.24 -33.43
C SER A 138 20.40 -13.80 -32.13
N GLN A 139 21.69 -13.51 -31.86
CA GLN A 139 22.35 -13.87 -30.60
C GLN A 139 21.71 -13.14 -29.40
N GLY A 140 21.37 -11.84 -29.54
CA GLY A 140 20.63 -11.10 -28.54
C GLY A 140 19.26 -11.74 -28.24
N PHE A 141 18.56 -12.17 -29.27
CA PHE A 141 17.28 -12.88 -29.12
C PHE A 141 17.43 -14.24 -28.43
N MET A 142 18.50 -14.98 -28.76
CA MET A 142 18.87 -16.22 -28.05
C MET A 142 19.04 -15.96 -26.56
N HIS A 143 19.86 -14.97 -26.18
CA HIS A 143 20.13 -14.65 -24.78
C HIS A 143 18.87 -14.23 -24.03
N GLU A 144 17.99 -13.46 -24.65
CA GLU A 144 16.72 -13.09 -24.02
C GLU A 144 15.82 -14.33 -23.85
N SER A 145 15.79 -15.24 -24.85
CA SER A 145 15.02 -16.48 -24.78
C SER A 145 15.47 -17.38 -23.62
N GLU A 146 16.75 -17.41 -23.29
CA GLU A 146 17.33 -18.17 -22.18
C GLU A 146 16.82 -17.70 -20.80
N LEU A 147 16.38 -16.45 -20.70
CA LEU A 147 15.84 -15.87 -19.46
C LEU A 147 14.39 -16.31 -19.19
N HIS A 148 13.72 -16.90 -20.19
CA HIS A 148 12.31 -17.26 -20.11
C HIS A 148 12.09 -18.77 -20.24
N ALA A 149 11.91 -19.45 -19.12
CA ALA A 149 11.68 -20.90 -19.09
C ALA A 149 10.46 -21.31 -19.94
N GLY A 150 10.69 -22.20 -20.90
CA GLY A 150 9.64 -22.70 -21.81
C GLY A 150 9.44 -21.87 -23.07
N PHE A 151 10.09 -20.74 -23.21
CA PHE A 151 10.16 -19.99 -24.47
C PHE A 151 11.38 -20.44 -25.26
N ASN A 152 11.16 -20.92 -26.50
CA ASN A 152 12.22 -21.52 -27.31
C ASN A 152 12.48 -20.69 -28.56
N PHE A 153 13.65 -20.85 -29.16
CA PHE A 153 13.94 -20.29 -30.47
C PHE A 153 14.54 -21.35 -31.39
N ALA A 154 14.37 -21.15 -32.68
CA ALA A 154 15.05 -21.91 -33.71
C ALA A 154 15.61 -20.97 -34.78
N ILE A 155 16.63 -21.40 -35.52
CA ILE A 155 17.14 -20.68 -36.67
C ILE A 155 16.41 -21.18 -37.93
N MET A 156 15.98 -20.23 -38.76
CA MET A 156 15.58 -20.45 -40.15
C MET A 156 16.68 -19.89 -41.02
N HIS A 157 17.43 -20.74 -41.70
CA HIS A 157 18.43 -20.30 -42.66
C HIS A 157 17.70 -19.76 -43.91
N ASP A 158 17.85 -18.45 -44.15
CA ASP A 158 17.37 -17.85 -45.40
C ASP A 158 18.36 -18.02 -46.55
N ALA A 159 17.86 -18.40 -47.70
CA ALA A 159 18.68 -18.58 -48.92
C ALA A 159 19.32 -17.28 -49.43
N GLY A 160 18.91 -16.13 -48.98
CA GLY A 160 19.55 -14.83 -49.19
C GLY A 160 21.02 -14.81 -48.71
N ALA A 161 21.33 -15.59 -47.68
CA ALA A 161 22.69 -15.78 -47.21
C ALA A 161 23.63 -16.32 -48.29
N LEU A 162 23.12 -17.14 -49.20
CA LEU A 162 23.88 -17.80 -50.25
C LEU A 162 24.00 -16.95 -51.55
N LYS A 163 23.28 -15.81 -51.61
CA LYS A 163 23.14 -14.99 -52.81
C LYS A 163 24.52 -14.52 -53.34
N THR A 164 25.39 -14.06 -52.52
CA THR A 164 26.71 -13.58 -52.90
C THR A 164 27.58 -14.72 -53.43
N CYS A 165 27.57 -15.87 -52.78
CA CYS A 165 28.27 -17.05 -53.21
C CYS A 165 27.74 -17.52 -54.58
N ALA A 166 26.42 -17.63 -54.73
CA ALA A 166 25.78 -18.04 -55.97
C ALA A 166 26.08 -17.11 -57.14
N ALA A 167 26.31 -15.83 -56.89
CA ALA A 167 26.71 -14.85 -57.92
C ALA A 167 28.24 -14.84 -58.17
N THR A 168 29.04 -15.55 -57.40
CA THR A 168 30.49 -15.57 -57.48
C THR A 168 30.95 -16.81 -58.21
N VAL A 169 31.64 -16.64 -59.33
CA VAL A 169 32.19 -17.76 -60.14
C VAL A 169 33.13 -18.63 -59.29
N GLY A 170 32.83 -19.93 -59.24
CA GLY A 170 33.64 -20.91 -58.51
C GLY A 170 33.31 -21.01 -56.99
N CYS A 171 32.39 -20.22 -56.47
CA CYS A 171 31.92 -20.40 -55.12
C CYS A 171 31.03 -21.65 -55.02
N ASP A 172 31.27 -22.46 -53.98
CA ASP A 172 30.47 -23.65 -53.70
C ASP A 172 29.35 -23.34 -52.75
N VAL A 173 28.17 -23.12 -53.27
CA VAL A 173 26.94 -22.78 -52.51
C VAL A 173 26.61 -23.86 -51.46
N THR A 174 26.86 -25.13 -51.78
CA THR A 174 26.66 -26.25 -50.86
C THR A 174 27.64 -26.17 -49.67
N GLN A 175 28.91 -25.86 -49.97
CA GLN A 175 29.90 -25.71 -48.89
C GLN A 175 29.61 -24.48 -48.02
N THR A 176 29.24 -23.36 -48.63
CA THR A 176 28.84 -22.15 -47.90
C THR A 176 27.67 -22.45 -46.93
N LEU A 177 26.67 -23.19 -47.39
CA LEU A 177 25.55 -23.62 -46.54
C LEU A 177 26.03 -24.52 -45.38
N ILE A 178 26.93 -25.50 -45.67
CA ILE A 178 27.49 -26.36 -44.61
C ILE A 178 28.22 -25.52 -43.56
N ASP A 179 28.99 -24.55 -43.98
CA ASP A 179 29.75 -23.70 -43.08
C ASP A 179 28.84 -22.81 -42.23
N ASP A 180 27.77 -22.24 -42.81
CA ASP A 180 26.75 -21.48 -42.09
C ASP A 180 26.04 -22.36 -41.08
N LEU A 181 25.63 -23.57 -41.45
CA LEU A 181 24.91 -24.46 -40.55
C LEU A 181 25.79 -24.96 -39.40
N ASN A 182 27.08 -25.17 -39.65
CA ASN A 182 28.03 -25.51 -38.59
C ASN A 182 28.29 -24.35 -37.64
N TYR A 183 28.34 -23.11 -38.15
CA TYR A 183 28.36 -21.91 -37.33
C TYR A 183 27.10 -21.80 -36.50
N ALA A 184 25.94 -21.97 -37.11
CA ALA A 184 24.68 -21.95 -36.38
C ALA A 184 24.59 -23.02 -35.28
N ASN A 185 25.10 -24.22 -35.58
CA ASN A 185 25.15 -25.29 -34.58
C ASN A 185 26.08 -24.96 -33.42
N LEU A 186 27.23 -24.34 -33.68
CA LEU A 186 28.18 -23.92 -32.64
C LEU A 186 27.64 -22.78 -31.79
N THR A 187 27.03 -21.80 -32.47
CA THR A 187 26.59 -20.53 -31.83
C THR A 187 25.25 -20.67 -31.09
N TYR A 188 24.29 -21.35 -31.68
CA TYR A 188 22.90 -21.35 -31.22
C TYR A 188 22.48 -22.70 -30.63
N SER A 189 22.84 -23.81 -31.24
CA SER A 189 22.25 -25.11 -30.82
C SER A 189 22.68 -25.59 -29.44
N GLY A 190 23.72 -24.97 -28.84
CA GLY A 190 24.13 -25.22 -27.46
C GLY A 190 23.19 -24.56 -26.40
N SER A 191 22.40 -23.58 -26.80
CA SER A 191 21.50 -22.87 -25.90
C SER A 191 20.42 -23.80 -25.31
N PRO A 192 20.11 -23.69 -24.01
CA PRO A 192 19.00 -24.44 -23.38
C PRO A 192 17.64 -24.02 -23.94
N ALA A 193 17.53 -22.83 -24.52
CA ALA A 193 16.34 -22.33 -25.16
C ALA A 193 16.20 -22.76 -26.64
N TYR A 194 17.22 -23.40 -27.22
CA TYR A 194 17.13 -23.82 -28.61
C TYR A 194 16.09 -24.92 -28.82
N LEU A 195 15.21 -24.73 -29.82
CA LEU A 195 14.16 -25.70 -30.15
C LEU A 195 14.75 -27.06 -30.55
N ARG A 196 14.32 -28.11 -29.86
CA ARG A 196 14.68 -29.49 -30.12
C ARG A 196 13.45 -30.36 -30.26
N TYR A 197 13.53 -31.32 -31.16
CA TYR A 197 12.53 -32.37 -31.30
C TYR A 197 13.22 -33.72 -31.24
N GLY A 198 12.77 -34.60 -30.36
CA GLY A 198 13.45 -35.88 -30.12
C GLY A 198 14.92 -35.72 -29.69
N GLY A 199 15.29 -34.59 -29.08
CA GLY A 199 16.65 -34.24 -28.67
C GLY A 199 17.50 -33.59 -29.78
N GLN A 200 17.08 -33.62 -31.02
CA GLN A 200 17.78 -33.03 -32.15
C GLN A 200 17.43 -31.53 -32.31
N PRO A 201 18.40 -30.66 -32.59
CA PRO A 201 18.12 -29.26 -32.90
C PRO A 201 17.35 -29.14 -34.21
N VAL A 202 16.40 -28.20 -34.28
CA VAL A 202 15.56 -27.97 -35.45
C VAL A 202 16.11 -26.79 -36.24
N ILE A 203 16.36 -26.98 -37.54
CA ILE A 203 16.74 -25.91 -38.45
C ILE A 203 15.70 -25.84 -39.57
N TYR A 204 15.20 -24.66 -39.83
CA TYR A 204 14.28 -24.37 -40.92
C TYR A 204 15.04 -23.84 -42.12
N PHE A 205 14.51 -24.09 -43.33
CA PHE A 205 15.11 -23.65 -44.59
C PHE A 205 14.12 -22.87 -45.42
N PHE A 206 14.43 -21.59 -45.72
CA PHE A 206 13.60 -20.72 -46.52
C PHE A 206 14.27 -20.32 -47.83
N GLY A 207 13.58 -20.44 -48.97
CA GLY A 207 14.03 -19.96 -50.29
C GLY A 207 15.12 -20.82 -50.98
N HIS A 208 15.57 -21.92 -50.39
CA HIS A 208 16.68 -22.75 -50.92
C HIS A 208 16.37 -23.43 -52.26
N GLU A 209 15.11 -23.44 -52.71
CA GLU A 209 14.73 -23.91 -54.03
C GLU A 209 15.29 -23.03 -55.18
N ALA A 210 15.79 -21.85 -54.85
CA ALA A 210 16.43 -20.93 -55.80
C ALA A 210 17.84 -21.41 -56.20
N TYR A 211 18.46 -22.36 -55.48
CA TYR A 211 19.83 -22.82 -55.72
C TYR A 211 19.91 -24.32 -55.89
N THR A 212 20.94 -24.77 -56.65
CA THR A 212 21.29 -26.17 -56.73
C THR A 212 22.18 -26.54 -55.52
N ILE A 213 21.60 -27.30 -54.57
CA ILE A 213 22.26 -27.70 -53.35
C ILE A 213 22.33 -29.23 -53.26
N ASP A 214 23.51 -29.79 -53.03
CA ASP A 214 23.68 -31.20 -52.69
C ASP A 214 23.33 -31.41 -51.19
N TRP A 215 22.05 -31.73 -50.92
CA TRP A 215 21.57 -31.95 -49.57
C TRP A 215 22.19 -33.16 -48.87
N THR A 216 22.60 -34.20 -49.63
CA THR A 216 23.31 -35.33 -49.03
C THR A 216 24.69 -34.91 -48.52
N ARG A 217 25.37 -34.05 -49.26
CA ARG A 217 26.63 -33.46 -48.81
C ARG A 217 26.40 -32.50 -47.63
N VAL A 218 25.34 -31.72 -47.65
CA VAL A 218 24.97 -30.87 -46.49
C VAL A 218 24.75 -31.75 -45.27
N ARG A 219 23.93 -32.81 -45.37
CA ARG A 219 23.68 -33.72 -44.26
C ARG A 219 24.95 -34.33 -43.71
N ALA A 220 25.86 -34.77 -44.58
CA ALA A 220 27.14 -35.36 -44.18
C ALA A 220 28.11 -34.33 -43.55
N GLY A 221 28.03 -33.05 -43.95
CA GLY A 221 28.94 -32.00 -43.51
C GLY A 221 28.51 -31.21 -42.28
N VAL A 222 27.26 -31.36 -41.89
CA VAL A 222 26.73 -30.58 -40.74
C VAL A 222 26.83 -31.40 -39.45
N ALA A 223 27.50 -30.82 -38.47
CA ALA A 223 27.61 -31.43 -37.13
C ALA A 223 26.29 -31.45 -36.38
N GLY A 224 26.19 -32.27 -35.30
CA GLY A 224 25.09 -32.27 -34.38
C GLY A 224 23.80 -32.94 -34.89
N ASN A 225 23.80 -33.42 -36.10
CA ASN A 225 22.66 -34.09 -36.74
C ASN A 225 21.31 -33.32 -36.56
N PRO A 226 21.23 -32.05 -36.96
CA PRO A 226 19.99 -31.27 -36.83
C PRO A 226 18.89 -31.80 -37.75
N MET A 227 17.64 -31.59 -37.34
CA MET A 227 16.48 -31.82 -38.20
C MET A 227 16.43 -30.76 -39.29
N PHE A 228 16.28 -31.17 -40.55
CA PHE A 228 16.12 -30.25 -41.68
C PHE A 228 14.64 -30.11 -42.04
N ILE A 229 14.10 -28.89 -41.83
CA ILE A 229 12.67 -28.59 -42.00
C ILE A 229 12.52 -27.63 -43.19
N PHE A 230 11.94 -28.12 -44.25
CA PHE A 230 11.85 -27.39 -45.51
C PHE A 230 10.47 -26.69 -45.63
N ARG A 231 10.47 -25.61 -46.43
CA ARG A 231 9.24 -24.84 -46.72
C ARG A 231 8.27 -25.64 -47.61
N ASN A 232 6.97 -25.47 -47.39
CA ASN A 232 5.84 -25.97 -48.14
C ASN A 232 5.62 -27.48 -48.04
N GLY A 233 4.50 -27.99 -48.58
CA GLY A 233 4.18 -29.41 -48.61
C GLY A 233 5.20 -30.25 -49.42
N SER A 234 5.83 -29.68 -50.46
CA SER A 234 6.91 -30.30 -51.19
C SER A 234 8.18 -30.54 -50.39
N GLY A 235 8.32 -29.74 -49.28
CA GLY A 235 9.46 -29.91 -48.34
C GLY A 235 9.56 -31.28 -47.71
N PHE A 236 8.43 -31.99 -47.49
CA PHE A 236 8.45 -33.35 -46.98
C PHE A 236 9.21 -34.35 -47.85
N SER A 237 9.21 -34.11 -49.16
CA SER A 237 9.83 -35.00 -50.15
C SER A 237 11.21 -34.52 -50.61
N LYS A 238 11.75 -33.44 -49.98
CA LYS A 238 13.11 -32.99 -50.31
C LYS A 238 14.16 -34.01 -49.86
N PRO A 239 15.32 -34.12 -50.52
CA PRO A 239 16.42 -34.93 -50.05
C PRO A 239 16.82 -34.54 -48.64
N GLU A 240 17.08 -35.51 -47.75
CA GLU A 240 17.51 -35.34 -46.37
C GLU A 240 16.48 -34.61 -45.49
N SER A 241 15.22 -34.47 -45.93
CA SER A 241 14.16 -33.82 -45.15
C SER A 241 13.82 -34.61 -43.88
N SER A 242 13.75 -33.89 -42.77
CA SER A 242 13.16 -34.37 -41.50
C SER A 242 11.68 -33.93 -41.35
N GLY A 243 11.23 -33.02 -42.24
CA GLY A 243 9.88 -32.53 -42.20
C GLY A 243 9.70 -31.22 -42.98
N ALA A 244 8.53 -30.64 -42.82
CA ALA A 244 8.21 -29.39 -43.50
C ALA A 244 7.43 -28.42 -42.63
N PHE A 245 7.45 -27.17 -43.05
CA PHE A 245 6.62 -26.10 -42.50
C PHE A 245 5.81 -25.39 -43.59
N SER A 246 4.63 -24.93 -43.26
CA SER A 246 3.85 -24.08 -44.15
C SER A 246 4.28 -22.62 -44.02
N TRP A 247 3.93 -21.84 -45.06
CA TRP A 247 4.21 -20.40 -45.12
C TRP A 247 2.92 -19.64 -45.53
N VAL A 248 3.06 -18.46 -46.04
CA VAL A 248 2.03 -17.73 -46.76
C VAL A 248 2.24 -17.92 -48.26
N ALA A 249 1.17 -18.08 -49.04
CA ALA A 249 1.22 -18.30 -50.47
C ALA A 249 0.28 -17.36 -51.24
N PRO A 250 0.66 -16.07 -51.38
CA PRO A 250 -0.18 -15.07 -52.03
C PRO A 250 -0.48 -15.38 -53.47
N GLU A 251 0.35 -16.18 -54.14
CA GLU A 251 0.10 -16.68 -55.51
C GLU A 251 -1.10 -17.63 -55.59
N THR A 252 -1.61 -18.12 -54.49
CA THR A 252 -2.80 -19.00 -54.48
C THR A 252 -4.12 -18.23 -54.33
N VAL A 253 -4.06 -16.91 -54.23
CA VAL A 253 -5.25 -16.06 -54.11
C VAL A 253 -6.05 -16.06 -55.40
N THR A 254 -7.36 -16.29 -55.28
CA THR A 254 -8.32 -16.26 -56.36
C THR A 254 -9.63 -15.63 -55.85
N ALA A 255 -10.57 -15.34 -56.76
CA ALA A 255 -11.88 -14.82 -56.41
C ALA A 255 -12.65 -15.72 -55.39
N THR A 256 -12.34 -17.02 -55.34
CA THR A 256 -12.97 -17.99 -54.41
C THR A 256 -12.05 -18.39 -53.22
N ASN A 257 -10.80 -17.89 -53.23
CA ASN A 257 -9.79 -18.18 -52.20
C ASN A 257 -9.07 -16.87 -51.82
N LEU A 258 -9.83 -15.85 -51.40
CA LEU A 258 -9.31 -14.50 -51.11
C LEU A 258 -8.25 -14.48 -49.99
N MET A 259 -8.30 -15.41 -49.09
CA MET A 259 -7.38 -15.54 -47.94
C MET A 259 -6.20 -16.49 -48.20
N GLY A 260 -6.07 -17.11 -49.36
CA GLY A 260 -5.01 -18.05 -49.69
C GLY A 260 -5.09 -19.40 -48.95
N LEU A 261 -6.22 -19.72 -48.30
CA LEU A 261 -6.37 -20.91 -47.41
C LEU A 261 -6.22 -22.24 -48.13
N SER A 262 -6.47 -22.32 -49.43
CA SER A 262 -6.28 -23.53 -50.22
C SER A 262 -4.84 -24.08 -50.16
N TYR A 263 -3.87 -23.20 -49.94
CA TYR A 263 -2.49 -23.60 -49.74
C TYR A 263 -2.34 -24.35 -48.39
N LEU A 264 -2.90 -23.79 -47.29
CA LEU A 264 -2.85 -24.45 -45.96
C LEU A 264 -3.59 -25.76 -45.99
N ASP A 265 -4.76 -25.79 -46.63
CA ASP A 265 -5.56 -26.99 -46.81
C ASP A 265 -4.75 -28.12 -47.49
N ASN A 266 -4.05 -27.81 -48.58
CA ASN A 266 -3.19 -28.75 -49.27
C ASN A 266 -1.96 -29.15 -48.40
N TYR A 267 -1.36 -28.23 -47.72
CA TYR A 267 -0.26 -28.50 -46.82
C TYR A 267 -0.66 -29.47 -45.70
N TYR A 268 -1.76 -29.20 -45.01
CA TYR A 268 -2.21 -30.06 -43.92
C TYR A 268 -2.64 -31.46 -44.40
N LYS A 269 -3.29 -31.56 -45.56
CA LYS A 269 -3.57 -32.84 -46.19
C LYS A 269 -2.30 -33.69 -46.46
N THR A 270 -1.24 -33.02 -46.91
CA THR A 270 0.06 -33.66 -47.15
C THR A 270 0.68 -34.11 -45.82
N ALA A 271 0.71 -33.21 -44.85
CA ALA A 271 1.34 -33.45 -43.52
C ALA A 271 0.70 -34.65 -42.77
N ILE A 272 -0.64 -34.82 -42.87
CA ILE A 272 -1.33 -35.95 -42.23
C ILE A 272 -1.41 -37.21 -43.06
N SER A 273 -0.91 -37.19 -44.29
CA SER A 273 -0.91 -38.39 -45.16
C SER A 273 -0.07 -39.52 -44.57
N ALA A 274 -0.39 -40.74 -44.92
CA ALA A 274 0.33 -41.92 -44.38
C ALA A 274 1.86 -41.86 -44.62
N SER A 275 2.29 -41.18 -45.67
CA SER A 275 3.70 -41.01 -46.00
C SER A 275 4.45 -40.06 -45.11
N PHE A 276 3.76 -39.05 -44.52
CA PHE A 276 4.41 -37.95 -43.79
C PHE A 276 3.90 -37.74 -42.37
N ALA A 277 2.90 -38.50 -41.94
CA ALA A 277 2.28 -38.30 -40.62
C ALA A 277 3.26 -38.47 -39.43
N ALA A 278 4.40 -39.12 -39.62
CA ALA A 278 5.47 -39.24 -38.63
C ALA A 278 6.59 -38.17 -38.78
N SER A 279 6.56 -37.39 -39.87
CA SER A 279 7.54 -36.30 -40.10
C SER A 279 7.25 -35.11 -39.25
N TYR A 280 8.30 -34.33 -38.94
CA TYR A 280 8.12 -33.04 -38.27
C TYR A 280 7.29 -32.11 -39.16
N SER A 281 6.24 -31.53 -38.61
CA SER A 281 5.40 -30.58 -39.36
C SER A 281 4.92 -29.42 -38.51
N THR A 282 5.07 -28.22 -39.03
CA THR A 282 4.49 -27.01 -38.44
C THR A 282 3.60 -26.30 -39.45
N GLY A 283 2.38 -25.97 -39.00
CA GLY A 283 1.45 -25.16 -39.77
C GLY A 283 1.87 -23.69 -39.80
N SER A 284 1.06 -22.84 -40.48
CA SER A 284 1.21 -21.40 -40.37
C SER A 284 -0.12 -20.69 -40.14
N GLY A 285 -0.04 -19.53 -39.50
CA GLY A 285 -1.11 -18.55 -39.35
C GLY A 285 -0.59 -17.18 -39.84
N TYR A 286 -1.37 -16.46 -40.56
CA TYR A 286 -1.02 -15.15 -41.13
C TYR A 286 -2.22 -14.20 -41.13
N LYS A 287 -1.94 -12.89 -40.95
CA LYS A 287 -2.96 -11.85 -40.94
C LYS A 287 -3.38 -11.43 -42.33
N GLY A 288 -2.51 -11.60 -43.29
CA GLY A 288 -2.52 -11.12 -44.65
C GLY A 288 -1.10 -11.03 -45.19
N PHE A 289 -0.94 -10.48 -46.36
CA PHE A 289 0.35 -10.32 -47.05
C PHE A 289 0.25 -9.20 -48.08
N ASN A 290 1.22 -8.32 -48.16
CA ASN A 290 1.27 -7.29 -49.18
C ASN A 290 2.73 -6.86 -49.41
N ASP A 291 3.34 -7.37 -50.46
CA ASP A 291 4.73 -7.07 -50.82
C ASP A 291 4.91 -5.85 -51.72
N THR A 292 3.89 -4.98 -51.81
CA THR A 292 4.00 -3.76 -52.65
C THR A 292 5.01 -2.75 -52.14
N LEU A 293 5.40 -2.83 -50.87
CA LEU A 293 6.43 -1.99 -50.25
C LEU A 293 7.83 -2.62 -50.26
N ALA A 294 7.92 -3.92 -50.44
CA ALA A 294 9.19 -4.62 -50.49
C ALA A 294 9.93 -4.32 -51.82
N LEU A 295 11.22 -4.09 -51.78
CA LEU A 295 12.05 -3.83 -52.95
C LEU A 295 12.05 -4.99 -53.97
N TRP A 296 11.78 -6.21 -53.51
CA TRP A 296 11.67 -7.44 -54.29
C TRP A 296 10.24 -7.86 -54.56
N GLY A 297 9.28 -7.07 -54.09
CA GLY A 297 7.86 -7.37 -54.17
C GLY A 297 7.36 -7.43 -55.62
N THR A 298 6.38 -8.27 -55.86
CA THR A 298 5.72 -8.46 -57.15
C THR A 298 4.26 -8.05 -57.14
N ASN A 299 3.87 -7.21 -56.16
CA ASN A 299 2.50 -6.70 -55.93
C ASN A 299 1.50 -7.83 -55.62
N ARG A 300 1.92 -8.82 -54.85
CA ARG A 300 1.05 -9.90 -54.37
C ARG A 300 0.34 -9.46 -53.08
N ILE A 301 -0.93 -9.75 -52.98
CA ILE A 301 -1.75 -9.30 -51.88
C ILE A 301 -2.63 -10.44 -51.38
N ILE A 302 -2.62 -10.69 -50.08
CA ILE A 302 -3.69 -11.36 -49.34
C ILE A 302 -4.27 -10.31 -48.36
N ASP A 303 -5.54 -9.94 -48.61
CA ASP A 303 -6.20 -8.94 -47.76
C ASP A 303 -6.41 -9.48 -46.35
N GLN A 304 -6.20 -8.62 -45.34
CA GLN A 304 -6.43 -8.97 -43.92
C GLN A 304 -7.91 -9.20 -43.62
N GLN A 305 -8.82 -8.62 -44.39
CA GLN A 305 -10.26 -8.70 -44.26
C GLN A 305 -10.72 -8.42 -42.80
N CYS A 306 -10.18 -7.33 -42.21
CA CYS A 306 -10.51 -6.95 -40.86
C CYS A 306 -10.25 -8.10 -39.85
N GLY A 307 -9.12 -8.77 -39.98
CA GLY A 307 -8.69 -9.86 -39.11
C GLY A 307 -9.31 -11.24 -39.44
N GLN A 308 -10.18 -11.35 -40.43
CA GLN A 308 -10.76 -12.65 -40.80
C GLN A 308 -9.72 -13.60 -41.38
N THR A 309 -8.78 -13.10 -42.17
CA THR A 309 -7.68 -13.90 -42.72
C THR A 309 -6.85 -14.52 -41.60
N TRP A 310 -6.55 -13.74 -40.54
CA TRP A 310 -5.86 -14.23 -39.33
C TRP A 310 -6.65 -15.35 -38.65
N LEU A 311 -7.90 -15.09 -38.33
CA LEU A 311 -8.73 -16.07 -37.60
C LEU A 311 -8.87 -17.37 -38.38
N GLN A 312 -9.07 -17.28 -39.70
CA GLN A 312 -9.29 -18.45 -40.52
C GLN A 312 -7.99 -19.19 -40.85
N SER A 313 -6.87 -18.49 -41.07
CA SER A 313 -5.59 -19.15 -41.37
C SER A 313 -5.10 -20.00 -40.17
N VAL A 314 -5.26 -19.49 -38.96
CA VAL A 314 -4.90 -20.23 -37.74
C VAL A 314 -5.89 -21.38 -37.49
N ALA A 315 -7.19 -21.14 -37.65
CA ALA A 315 -8.23 -22.15 -37.42
C ALA A 315 -8.22 -23.26 -38.48
N GLU A 316 -7.63 -23.04 -39.64
CA GLU A 316 -7.59 -24.01 -40.77
C GLU A 316 -7.05 -25.38 -40.34
N ALA A 317 -6.06 -25.37 -39.41
CA ALA A 317 -5.51 -26.59 -38.79
C ALA A 317 -6.58 -27.51 -38.18
N GLY A 318 -7.65 -26.91 -37.62
CA GLY A 318 -8.75 -27.66 -36.97
C GLY A 318 -9.56 -28.57 -37.89
N LYS A 319 -9.43 -28.41 -39.24
CA LYS A 319 -10.01 -29.35 -40.20
C LYS A 319 -9.28 -30.69 -40.23
N TYR A 320 -8.03 -30.74 -39.82
CA TYR A 320 -7.12 -31.87 -39.97
C TYR A 320 -6.62 -32.43 -38.63
N TYR A 321 -6.58 -31.59 -37.60
CA TYR A 321 -6.08 -31.92 -36.27
C TYR A 321 -7.18 -31.78 -35.21
N SER A 322 -6.99 -32.45 -34.10
CA SER A 322 -7.95 -32.51 -33.00
C SER A 322 -7.24 -32.88 -31.70
N ALA A 323 -7.95 -32.93 -30.59
CA ALA A 323 -7.41 -33.38 -29.30
C ALA A 323 -6.74 -34.78 -29.37
N THR A 324 -7.19 -35.64 -30.27
CA THR A 324 -6.65 -37.00 -30.47
C THR A 324 -5.61 -37.10 -31.59
N ARG A 325 -5.51 -36.09 -32.42
CA ARG A 325 -4.49 -35.95 -33.47
C ARG A 325 -3.84 -34.57 -33.34
N GLN A 326 -2.82 -34.50 -32.53
CA GLN A 326 -2.15 -33.23 -32.24
C GLN A 326 -1.23 -32.78 -33.39
N MET A 327 -1.24 -31.51 -33.69
CA MET A 327 -0.23 -30.84 -34.50
C MET A 327 0.99 -30.52 -33.61
N LEU A 328 2.21 -30.65 -34.15
CA LEU A 328 3.42 -30.34 -33.38
C LEU A 328 3.55 -28.84 -33.10
N GLY A 329 3.30 -28.02 -34.08
CA GLY A 329 3.37 -26.56 -33.91
C GLY A 329 2.76 -25.79 -35.06
N ILE A 330 2.58 -24.48 -34.82
CA ILE A 330 2.19 -23.50 -35.83
C ILE A 330 3.17 -22.34 -35.78
N GLN A 331 3.55 -21.82 -36.95
CA GLN A 331 4.39 -20.65 -37.09
C GLN A 331 3.53 -19.46 -37.51
N LEU A 332 3.66 -18.33 -36.81
CA LEU A 332 2.97 -17.10 -37.14
C LEU A 332 3.82 -16.31 -38.13
N VAL A 333 3.28 -16.07 -39.32
CA VAL A 333 3.98 -15.43 -40.46
C VAL A 333 3.42 -14.01 -40.65
N THR A 334 4.14 -12.97 -40.24
CA THR A 334 5.41 -12.91 -39.50
C THR A 334 5.21 -12.15 -38.19
N TRP A 335 6.22 -12.10 -37.29
CA TRP A 335 6.13 -11.24 -36.14
C TRP A 335 6.25 -9.76 -36.51
N ASN A 336 7.29 -9.42 -37.26
CA ASN A 336 7.72 -8.05 -37.49
C ASN A 336 8.11 -7.73 -38.96
N ASP A 337 7.57 -8.42 -39.95
CA ASP A 337 7.80 -8.06 -41.36
C ASP A 337 6.84 -6.98 -41.83
N TYR A 338 7.30 -5.76 -41.75
CA TYR A 338 6.60 -4.57 -42.20
C TYR A 338 6.68 -4.34 -43.70
N GLU A 339 7.66 -4.94 -44.37
CA GLU A 339 7.85 -4.80 -45.81
C GLU A 339 6.86 -5.64 -46.63
N GLU A 340 6.44 -6.77 -46.09
CA GLU A 340 5.40 -7.64 -46.60
C GLU A 340 4.03 -7.38 -45.95
N ALA A 341 3.93 -6.34 -45.09
CA ALA A 341 2.75 -6.03 -44.28
C ALA A 341 2.12 -7.27 -43.60
N SER A 342 2.95 -8.22 -43.27
CA SER A 342 2.57 -9.48 -42.58
C SER A 342 2.83 -9.44 -41.07
N GLU A 343 3.37 -8.35 -40.55
CA GLU A 343 3.72 -8.15 -39.15
C GLU A 343 2.52 -8.29 -38.20
N ILE A 344 2.71 -9.03 -37.11
CA ILE A 344 1.71 -9.24 -36.07
C ILE A 344 2.07 -8.42 -34.80
N GLU A 345 3.29 -7.92 -34.73
CA GLU A 345 3.82 -7.14 -33.61
C GLU A 345 2.90 -5.96 -33.27
N THR A 346 2.51 -5.17 -34.25
CA THR A 346 1.66 -3.99 -34.08
C THR A 346 0.18 -4.31 -33.89
N GLY A 347 -0.19 -5.61 -33.91
CA GLY A 347 -1.56 -6.07 -33.86
C GLY A 347 -2.26 -6.04 -35.24
N ILE A 348 -3.32 -6.79 -35.32
CA ILE A 348 -4.10 -6.96 -36.55
C ILE A 348 -5.40 -6.16 -36.41
N ASP A 349 -5.66 -5.24 -37.31
CA ASP A 349 -6.88 -4.44 -37.23
C ASP A 349 -8.11 -5.29 -37.56
N ASN A 350 -9.06 -5.33 -36.68
CA ASN A 350 -10.33 -6.03 -36.81
C ASN A 350 -11.44 -5.13 -37.40
N CYS A 351 -11.13 -3.87 -37.73
CA CYS A 351 -12.07 -2.88 -38.26
C CYS A 351 -13.34 -2.71 -37.39
N VAL A 352 -13.28 -3.10 -36.15
CA VAL A 352 -14.40 -2.95 -35.23
C VAL A 352 -14.41 -1.54 -34.65
N THR A 353 -15.59 -0.97 -34.52
CA THR A 353 -15.76 0.24 -33.70
C THR A 353 -16.74 -0.03 -32.57
N VAL A 354 -16.49 0.57 -31.45
CA VAL A 354 -17.32 0.45 -30.23
C VAL A 354 -17.89 1.81 -29.92
N SER A 355 -19.20 1.90 -29.77
CA SER A 355 -19.87 3.07 -29.23
C SER A 355 -20.52 2.70 -27.90
N ALA A 356 -20.47 3.60 -26.94
CA ALA A 356 -21.10 3.41 -25.65
C ALA A 356 -22.06 4.55 -25.34
N SER A 357 -23.05 4.28 -24.50
CA SER A 357 -23.99 5.24 -23.96
C SER A 357 -24.37 4.85 -22.54
N VAL A 358 -24.84 5.80 -21.75
CA VAL A 358 -25.25 5.56 -20.36
C VAL A 358 -26.69 6.00 -20.16
N THR A 359 -27.47 5.19 -19.46
CA THR A 359 -28.81 5.54 -19.00
C THR A 359 -28.94 5.10 -17.52
N GLY A 360 -29.06 6.09 -16.63
CA GLY A 360 -28.97 5.82 -15.19
C GLY A 360 -27.59 5.25 -14.84
N THR A 361 -27.56 4.07 -14.23
CA THR A 361 -26.32 3.34 -13.90
C THR A 361 -25.93 2.28 -14.95
N VAL A 362 -26.71 2.15 -16.02
CA VAL A 362 -26.49 1.14 -17.04
C VAL A 362 -25.67 1.73 -18.20
N VAL A 363 -24.46 1.21 -18.41
CA VAL A 363 -23.69 1.43 -19.64
C VAL A 363 -24.16 0.41 -20.69
N SER A 364 -24.48 0.90 -21.88
CA SER A 364 -24.85 0.08 -23.04
C SER A 364 -23.89 0.36 -24.18
N TRP A 365 -23.60 -0.65 -25.00
CA TRP A 365 -22.69 -0.50 -26.13
C TRP A 365 -23.23 -1.15 -27.40
N ASN A 366 -22.74 -0.63 -28.49
CA ASN A 366 -23.00 -1.20 -29.81
C ASN A 366 -21.68 -1.35 -30.58
N ILE A 367 -21.59 -2.40 -31.35
CA ILE A 367 -20.43 -2.73 -32.17
C ILE A 367 -20.84 -2.61 -33.65
N THR A 368 -19.97 -1.97 -34.43
CA THR A 368 -20.01 -2.09 -35.93
C THR A 368 -18.77 -2.83 -36.40
N GLY A 369 -18.88 -3.64 -37.42
CA GLY A 369 -17.80 -4.47 -37.97
C GLY A 369 -17.98 -5.96 -37.65
N GLN A 370 -16.88 -6.69 -37.65
CA GLN A 370 -16.87 -8.16 -37.58
C GLN A 370 -16.89 -8.66 -36.11
N MET A 371 -18.08 -8.87 -35.56
CA MET A 371 -18.24 -9.32 -34.14
C MET A 371 -17.47 -10.61 -33.83
N ASN A 372 -17.31 -11.53 -34.78
CA ASN A 372 -16.55 -12.77 -34.60
C ASN A 372 -15.05 -12.55 -34.38
N THR A 373 -14.54 -11.33 -34.53
CA THR A 373 -13.16 -10.92 -34.21
C THR A 373 -13.02 -10.45 -32.77
N VAL A 374 -14.11 -10.22 -32.07
CA VAL A 374 -14.15 -9.87 -30.65
C VAL A 374 -14.17 -11.15 -29.82
N ASP A 375 -13.40 -11.20 -28.75
CA ASP A 375 -13.36 -12.28 -27.81
C ASP A 375 -14.38 -12.05 -26.67
N HIS A 376 -14.32 -10.88 -26.06
CA HIS A 376 -15.23 -10.42 -25.02
C HIS A 376 -15.21 -8.90 -24.91
N PHE A 377 -16.03 -8.34 -24.05
CA PHE A 377 -15.97 -6.93 -23.69
C PHE A 377 -15.38 -6.78 -22.30
N ALA A 378 -14.57 -5.74 -22.08
CA ALA A 378 -14.13 -5.30 -20.78
C ALA A 378 -14.67 -3.89 -20.52
N VAL A 379 -15.28 -3.67 -19.37
CA VAL A 379 -15.84 -2.38 -18.99
C VAL A 379 -14.96 -1.75 -17.94
N PHE A 380 -14.66 -0.47 -18.14
CA PHE A 380 -13.79 0.29 -17.23
C PHE A 380 -14.50 1.55 -16.76
N ALA A 381 -14.14 2.00 -15.56
CA ALA A 381 -14.46 3.32 -15.03
C ALA A 381 -13.16 4.12 -14.82
N SER A 382 -13.24 5.43 -14.99
CA SER A 382 -12.13 6.35 -14.71
C SER A 382 -12.67 7.66 -14.14
N GLN A 383 -11.96 8.24 -13.20
CA GLN A 383 -12.29 9.56 -12.65
C GLN A 383 -11.58 10.69 -13.39
N ASP A 384 -10.46 10.42 -14.02
CA ASP A 384 -9.59 11.40 -14.68
C ASP A 384 -9.54 11.24 -16.21
N GLY A 385 -10.14 10.17 -16.75
CA GLY A 385 -10.08 9.81 -18.17
C GLY A 385 -8.80 9.10 -18.58
N GLU A 386 -7.85 8.94 -17.67
CA GLU A 386 -6.51 8.38 -17.92
C GLU A 386 -6.29 7.07 -17.20
N ASN A 387 -6.62 7.00 -15.94
CA ASN A 387 -6.45 5.81 -15.12
C ASN A 387 -7.73 4.98 -15.15
N LEU A 388 -7.67 3.83 -15.80
CA LEU A 388 -8.81 2.95 -15.99
C LEU A 388 -8.89 1.93 -14.86
N MET A 389 -10.02 1.90 -14.17
CA MET A 389 -10.40 0.83 -13.24
C MET A 389 -11.22 -0.21 -14.00
N TRP A 390 -10.74 -1.44 -14.08
CA TRP A 390 -11.52 -2.53 -14.64
C TRP A 390 -12.70 -2.86 -13.71
N LEU A 391 -13.90 -2.94 -14.29
CA LEU A 391 -15.12 -3.29 -13.57
C LEU A 391 -15.49 -4.76 -13.77
N ALA A 392 -15.63 -5.16 -15.03
CA ALA A 392 -16.02 -6.52 -15.38
C ALA A 392 -15.70 -6.84 -16.84
N ASP A 393 -15.58 -8.13 -17.13
CA ASP A 393 -15.67 -8.68 -18.46
C ASP A 393 -17.12 -9.11 -18.75
N ALA A 394 -17.52 -8.94 -20.00
CA ALA A 394 -18.83 -9.33 -20.49
C ALA A 394 -18.70 -10.15 -21.78
N PRO A 395 -19.49 -11.22 -21.96
CA PRO A 395 -19.44 -12.04 -23.17
C PRO A 395 -19.87 -11.25 -24.40
N THR A 396 -19.51 -11.72 -25.60
CA THR A 396 -19.90 -11.08 -26.87
C THR A 396 -21.41 -11.00 -27.09
N SER A 397 -22.20 -11.76 -26.35
CA SER A 397 -23.68 -11.68 -26.35
C SER A 397 -24.24 -10.53 -25.51
N ALA A 398 -23.42 -9.94 -24.63
CA ALA A 398 -23.83 -8.79 -23.81
C ALA A 398 -23.74 -7.48 -24.61
N SER A 399 -24.67 -6.56 -24.33
CA SER A 399 -24.71 -5.23 -24.89
C SER A 399 -24.90 -4.14 -23.83
N SER A 400 -24.92 -4.53 -22.55
CA SER A 400 -25.04 -3.60 -21.43
C SER A 400 -24.53 -4.20 -20.14
N LEU A 401 -24.20 -3.32 -19.18
CA LEU A 401 -23.77 -3.65 -17.83
C LEU A 401 -24.27 -2.57 -16.87
N ASP A 402 -24.87 -2.99 -15.77
CA ASP A 402 -25.23 -2.06 -14.68
C ASP A 402 -24.03 -1.88 -13.76
N VAL A 403 -23.48 -0.67 -13.74
CA VAL A 403 -22.28 -0.37 -12.92
C VAL A 403 -22.60 -0.15 -11.44
N ALA A 404 -23.89 -0.03 -11.07
CA ALA A 404 -24.29 0.08 -9.66
C ALA A 404 -23.87 -1.14 -8.82
N GLN A 405 -23.79 -2.32 -9.45
CA GLN A 405 -23.37 -3.56 -8.78
C GLN A 405 -21.92 -3.58 -8.31
N PHE A 406 -21.09 -2.66 -8.76
CA PHE A 406 -19.65 -2.63 -8.44
C PHE A 406 -19.32 -1.70 -7.27
N GLY A 407 -20.32 -1.06 -6.65
CA GLY A 407 -20.13 -0.20 -5.48
C GLY A 407 -19.11 0.93 -5.72
N LEU A 408 -19.19 1.57 -6.89
CA LEU A 408 -18.39 2.75 -7.16
C LEU A 408 -18.75 3.85 -6.17
N ASN A 409 -17.75 4.50 -5.62
CA ASN A 409 -17.95 5.65 -4.77
C ASN A 409 -18.72 6.74 -5.53
N SER A 410 -19.43 7.57 -4.82
CA SER A 410 -20.07 8.74 -5.41
C SER A 410 -19.07 9.64 -6.12
N GLY A 411 -19.51 10.23 -7.21
CA GLY A 411 -18.66 11.09 -8.01
C GLY A 411 -18.89 10.94 -9.51
N ASN A 412 -18.11 11.68 -10.27
CA ASN A 412 -18.14 11.61 -11.72
C ASN A 412 -17.14 10.57 -12.22
N TYR A 413 -17.61 9.72 -13.07
CA TYR A 413 -16.79 8.72 -13.76
C TYR A 413 -16.98 8.84 -15.26
N ILE A 414 -15.97 8.45 -15.98
CA ILE A 414 -16.01 8.22 -17.41
C ILE A 414 -15.95 6.71 -17.60
N LEU A 415 -16.99 6.16 -18.22
CA LEU A 415 -17.04 4.73 -18.52
C LEU A 415 -16.50 4.49 -19.92
N TYR A 416 -15.75 3.43 -20.06
CA TYR A 416 -15.21 2.95 -21.32
C TYR A 416 -15.59 1.48 -21.49
N VAL A 417 -15.98 1.14 -22.71
CA VAL A 417 -16.21 -0.25 -23.12
C VAL A 417 -15.15 -0.61 -24.13
N LYS A 418 -14.37 -1.63 -23.82
CA LYS A 418 -13.33 -2.16 -24.67
C LYS A 418 -13.80 -3.47 -25.27
N ALA A 419 -13.90 -3.53 -26.57
CA ALA A 419 -13.97 -4.79 -27.28
C ALA A 419 -12.56 -5.40 -27.31
N VAL A 420 -12.34 -6.43 -26.53
CA VAL A 420 -11.10 -7.19 -26.53
C VAL A 420 -11.10 -8.08 -27.75
N GLY A 421 -10.12 -7.88 -28.62
CA GLY A 421 -9.96 -8.68 -29.83
C GLY A 421 -9.62 -10.14 -29.49
N LYS A 422 -9.94 -11.06 -30.36
CA LYS A 422 -9.35 -12.39 -30.34
C LYS A 422 -7.82 -12.30 -30.43
N PRO A 423 -7.08 -13.35 -30.15
CA PRO A 423 -5.61 -13.32 -30.04
C PRO A 423 -4.95 -12.51 -31.17
N SER A 424 -4.06 -11.58 -30.78
CA SER A 424 -3.30 -10.67 -31.64
C SER A 424 -4.11 -9.66 -32.46
N LEU A 425 -5.44 -9.65 -32.35
CA LEU A 425 -6.25 -8.56 -32.93
C LEU A 425 -6.18 -7.32 -32.06
N THR A 426 -6.40 -6.15 -32.66
CA THR A 426 -6.45 -4.90 -31.90
C THR A 426 -7.69 -4.85 -31.03
N ASN A 427 -7.51 -4.42 -29.79
CA ASN A 427 -8.62 -4.03 -28.94
C ASN A 427 -9.17 -2.68 -29.38
N LYS A 428 -10.46 -2.51 -29.27
CA LYS A 428 -11.13 -1.24 -29.64
C LYS A 428 -11.87 -0.70 -28.42
N MET A 429 -11.60 0.55 -28.11
CA MET A 429 -12.21 1.25 -26.99
C MET A 429 -13.29 2.20 -27.48
N SER A 430 -14.40 2.27 -26.78
CA SER A 430 -15.40 3.32 -27.01
C SER A 430 -14.85 4.71 -26.69
N ALA A 431 -15.45 5.75 -27.19
CA ALA A 431 -15.35 7.05 -26.53
C ALA A 431 -15.83 6.93 -25.10
N GLY A 432 -15.24 7.74 -24.21
CA GLY A 432 -15.65 7.81 -22.82
C GLY A 432 -17.08 8.37 -22.69
N VAL A 433 -17.92 7.73 -21.90
CA VAL A 433 -19.26 8.20 -21.57
C VAL A 433 -19.34 8.54 -20.11
N GLN A 434 -19.81 9.73 -19.81
CA GLN A 434 -19.87 10.24 -18.44
C GLN A 434 -21.03 9.65 -17.68
N ILE A 435 -20.78 9.31 -16.43
CA ILE A 435 -21.80 8.93 -15.43
C ILE A 435 -21.52 9.65 -14.12
N THR A 436 -22.55 10.04 -13.46
CA THR A 436 -22.46 10.53 -12.09
C THR A 436 -23.08 9.50 -11.15
N ILE A 437 -22.30 8.96 -10.28
CA ILE A 437 -22.77 8.16 -9.15
C ILE A 437 -23.17 9.15 -8.06
N ALA A 438 -24.45 9.20 -7.78
CA ALA A 438 -24.97 10.10 -6.77
C ALA A 438 -24.45 9.70 -5.38
N ASN A 439 -24.09 10.69 -4.61
CA ASN A 439 -23.73 10.49 -3.22
C ASN A 439 -24.91 9.92 -2.42
N GLN A 440 -24.69 8.88 -1.68
CA GLN A 440 -25.64 8.37 -0.71
C GLN A 440 -25.33 8.99 0.65
N PRO A 441 -26.35 9.48 1.35
CA PRO A 441 -26.11 9.99 2.68
C PRO A 441 -25.56 8.91 3.62
N PRO A 442 -24.70 9.28 4.56
CA PRO A 442 -24.18 8.35 5.53
C PRO A 442 -25.28 7.75 6.41
N VAL A 443 -25.03 6.62 6.99
CA VAL A 443 -25.89 6.00 8.00
C VAL A 443 -25.37 6.35 9.38
N ALA A 444 -26.13 7.19 10.10
CA ALA A 444 -25.75 7.61 11.44
C ALA A 444 -26.08 6.52 12.47
N ALA A 445 -25.13 6.16 13.27
CA ALA A 445 -25.31 5.41 14.50
C ALA A 445 -25.03 6.28 15.72
N LEU A 446 -25.71 6.01 16.79
CA LEU A 446 -25.50 6.67 18.07
C LEU A 446 -25.81 5.73 19.21
N SER A 447 -24.85 5.52 20.06
CA SER A 447 -25.05 4.89 21.36
C SER A 447 -24.80 5.89 22.48
N VAL A 448 -25.64 5.83 23.50
CA VAL A 448 -25.55 6.73 24.65
C VAL A 448 -25.68 5.92 25.92
N THR A 449 -24.72 6.04 26.81
CA THR A 449 -24.70 5.27 28.05
C THR A 449 -24.27 6.13 29.24
N PRO A 450 -25.03 6.15 30.32
CA PRO A 450 -26.33 5.54 30.51
C PRO A 450 -27.45 6.32 29.78
N SER A 451 -28.56 5.70 29.42
CA SER A 451 -29.75 6.32 28.84
C SER A 451 -30.73 6.82 29.91
N SER A 452 -30.54 6.44 31.14
CA SER A 452 -31.26 7.01 32.29
C SER A 452 -30.38 6.94 33.55
N SER A 453 -30.42 7.99 34.34
CA SER A 453 -29.69 8.03 35.62
C SER A 453 -30.13 9.29 36.40
N THR A 454 -29.72 9.35 37.64
CA THR A 454 -29.89 10.54 38.46
C THR A 454 -28.75 11.53 38.22
N MET A 455 -29.02 12.81 38.20
CA MET A 455 -28.03 13.89 38.14
C MET A 455 -27.14 13.97 39.42
N PRO A 456 -25.87 14.46 39.30
CA PRO A 456 -25.16 14.66 38.05
C PRO A 456 -24.81 13.34 37.41
N VAL A 457 -24.99 13.24 36.11
CA VAL A 457 -24.64 12.01 35.38
C VAL A 457 -23.71 12.33 34.22
N THR A 458 -22.62 11.61 34.14
CA THR A 458 -21.76 11.62 32.97
C THR A 458 -22.32 10.62 31.99
N VAL A 459 -22.65 11.11 30.81
CA VAL A 459 -23.14 10.32 29.69
C VAL A 459 -22.07 10.24 28.64
N ASN A 460 -21.78 9.06 28.16
CA ASN A 460 -20.87 8.80 27.07
C ASN A 460 -21.69 8.54 25.82
N ALA A 461 -21.48 9.36 24.81
CA ALA A 461 -22.08 9.19 23.50
C ALA A 461 -21.03 8.77 22.49
N SER A 462 -21.37 7.86 21.60
CA SER A 462 -20.48 7.36 20.54
C SER A 462 -21.24 7.14 19.25
N THR A 463 -20.65 7.62 18.16
CA THR A 463 -21.12 7.37 16.79
C THR A 463 -20.50 6.13 16.16
N ALA A 464 -19.80 5.32 16.96
CA ALA A 464 -19.23 4.05 16.51
C ALA A 464 -20.30 3.17 15.86
N GLY A 465 -20.04 2.69 14.64
CA GLY A 465 -21.03 2.00 13.82
C GLY A 465 -21.72 2.88 12.80
N SER A 466 -21.43 4.19 12.76
CA SER A 466 -21.78 5.02 11.60
C SER A 466 -20.97 4.60 10.39
N SER A 467 -21.59 4.55 9.25
CA SER A 467 -20.97 4.13 7.98
C SER A 467 -21.48 4.99 6.85
N ASP A 468 -20.72 5.04 5.80
CA ASP A 468 -21.12 5.64 4.54
C ASP A 468 -21.16 4.53 3.48
N PRO A 469 -22.27 4.35 2.78
CA PRO A 469 -22.43 3.27 1.81
C PRO A 469 -21.51 3.38 0.60
N ASP A 470 -21.07 4.59 0.24
CA ASP A 470 -20.32 4.89 -0.97
C ASP A 470 -19.14 5.85 -0.75
N GLY A 471 -18.74 6.03 0.51
CA GLY A 471 -17.64 6.92 0.84
C GLY A 471 -17.06 6.68 2.23
N THR A 472 -16.72 7.76 2.90
CA THR A 472 -16.16 7.76 4.26
C THR A 472 -16.78 8.88 5.10
N ILE A 473 -16.92 8.65 6.38
CA ILE A 473 -17.33 9.67 7.31
C ILE A 473 -16.21 10.70 7.47
N ALA A 474 -16.44 11.91 7.03
CA ALA A 474 -15.50 13.04 7.13
C ALA A 474 -15.60 13.79 8.45
N ALA A 475 -16.80 13.88 9.01
CA ALA A 475 -17.00 14.58 10.27
C ALA A 475 -18.12 13.96 11.09
N THR A 476 -18.01 14.10 12.39
CA THR A 476 -19.05 13.72 13.32
C THR A 476 -19.25 14.83 14.36
N SER A 477 -20.47 15.08 14.74
CA SER A 477 -20.81 16.06 15.77
C SER A 477 -21.87 15.47 16.70
N ILE A 478 -21.72 15.67 17.97
CA ILE A 478 -22.65 15.21 19.01
C ILE A 478 -23.19 16.41 19.77
N ASP A 479 -24.48 16.62 19.69
CA ASP A 479 -25.26 17.60 20.47
C ASP A 479 -25.94 16.87 21.63
N PHE A 480 -25.69 17.30 22.84
CA PHE A 480 -26.26 16.69 24.04
C PHE A 480 -27.63 17.19 24.39
N GLY A 481 -28.17 18.16 23.67
CA GLY A 481 -29.56 18.59 23.76
C GLY A 481 -29.93 19.40 25.02
N ASP A 482 -28.96 19.96 25.70
CA ASP A 482 -29.11 20.80 26.87
C ASP A 482 -28.77 22.28 26.62
N GLY A 483 -28.46 22.62 25.36
CA GLY A 483 -28.06 23.96 24.94
C GLY A 483 -26.54 24.19 25.05
N SER A 484 -25.76 23.19 25.44
CA SER A 484 -24.30 23.20 25.33
C SER A 484 -23.89 23.13 23.86
N ALA A 485 -22.67 23.61 23.54
CA ALA A 485 -22.17 23.51 22.17
C ALA A 485 -21.97 22.05 21.77
N ALA A 486 -22.37 21.70 20.56
CA ALA A 486 -22.12 20.37 20.02
C ALA A 486 -20.59 20.04 19.95
N VAL A 487 -20.24 18.82 20.23
CA VAL A 487 -18.84 18.35 20.26
C VAL A 487 -18.52 17.69 18.93
N ASN A 488 -17.54 18.22 18.18
CA ASN A 488 -17.08 17.65 16.91
C ASN A 488 -16.09 16.48 17.19
N ALA A 489 -16.64 15.33 17.47
CA ALA A 489 -15.87 14.10 17.72
C ALA A 489 -16.75 12.86 17.53
N ALA A 490 -16.14 11.73 17.21
CA ALA A 490 -16.81 10.44 17.08
C ALA A 490 -17.28 9.85 18.42
N SER A 491 -16.75 10.35 19.51
CA SER A 491 -17.21 10.05 20.87
C SER A 491 -16.98 11.22 21.80
N ALA A 492 -17.88 11.42 22.71
CA ALA A 492 -17.77 12.49 23.69
C ALA A 492 -18.48 12.11 24.99
N SER A 493 -18.01 12.71 26.05
CA SER A 493 -18.65 12.61 27.37
C SER A 493 -19.25 13.95 27.75
N HIS A 494 -20.42 13.95 28.33
CA HIS A 494 -21.12 15.13 28.78
C HIS A 494 -21.72 14.92 30.16
N ILE A 495 -21.79 15.98 30.95
CA ILE A 495 -22.33 15.90 32.31
C ILE A 495 -23.63 16.69 32.35
N TYR A 496 -24.73 16.00 32.59
CA TYR A 496 -25.99 16.66 32.90
C TYR A 496 -26.08 16.96 34.39
N ASN A 497 -26.16 18.24 34.72
CA ASN A 497 -26.26 18.76 36.09
C ASN A 497 -27.68 19.14 36.48
N ALA A 498 -28.65 18.98 35.59
CA ALA A 498 -30.02 19.26 35.81
C ALA A 498 -30.93 18.09 35.45
N ALA A 499 -32.01 17.92 36.15
CA ALA A 499 -33.01 16.94 35.80
C ALA A 499 -33.75 17.39 34.54
N GLY A 500 -34.02 16.46 33.64
CA GLY A 500 -34.68 16.72 32.39
C GLY A 500 -34.66 15.51 31.45
N THR A 501 -35.33 15.63 30.37
CA THR A 501 -35.25 14.68 29.25
C THR A 501 -34.46 15.35 28.13
N TYR A 502 -33.30 14.87 27.87
CA TYR A 502 -32.37 15.39 26.88
C TYR A 502 -32.40 14.52 25.64
N THR A 503 -32.40 15.14 24.48
CA THR A 503 -32.27 14.42 23.21
C THR A 503 -30.84 14.59 22.71
N VAL A 504 -30.04 13.58 22.88
CA VAL A 504 -28.68 13.53 22.33
C VAL A 504 -28.77 13.21 20.84
N THR A 505 -28.21 14.09 20.01
CA THR A 505 -28.26 13.96 18.55
C THR A 505 -26.84 13.89 17.99
N ALA A 506 -26.56 12.81 17.29
CA ALA A 506 -25.37 12.73 16.47
C ALA A 506 -25.70 13.18 15.05
N THR A 507 -24.81 13.99 14.48
CA THR A 507 -24.79 14.33 13.06
C THR A 507 -23.51 13.78 12.49
N VAL A 508 -23.60 12.96 11.47
CA VAL A 508 -22.45 12.46 10.71
C VAL A 508 -22.49 13.07 9.33
N THR A 509 -21.33 13.46 8.83
CA THR A 509 -21.15 14.08 7.52
C THR A 509 -20.18 13.23 6.73
N ASP A 510 -20.52 12.87 5.52
CA ASP A 510 -19.62 12.13 4.61
C ASP A 510 -18.54 13.05 4.00
N ASN A 511 -17.66 12.46 3.21
CA ASN A 511 -16.57 13.16 2.53
C ASN A 511 -17.06 14.10 1.40
N LEU A 512 -18.32 14.05 1.04
CA LEU A 512 -18.96 14.89 0.01
C LEU A 512 -19.98 15.89 0.57
N GLY A 513 -20.13 15.91 1.89
CA GLY A 513 -20.92 16.92 2.61
C GLY A 513 -22.39 16.56 2.85
N ALA A 514 -22.84 15.37 2.47
CA ALA A 514 -24.17 14.91 2.87
C ALA A 514 -24.16 14.50 4.34
N THR A 515 -25.31 14.66 4.98
CA THR A 515 -25.42 14.46 6.42
C THR A 515 -26.55 13.50 6.78
N ALA A 516 -26.34 12.77 7.85
CA ALA A 516 -27.39 12.00 8.50
C ALA A 516 -27.36 12.23 10.01
N THR A 517 -28.51 12.07 10.65
CA THR A 517 -28.62 12.24 12.08
C THR A 517 -29.23 11.04 12.76
N LYS A 518 -28.81 10.82 14.00
CA LYS A 518 -29.42 9.84 14.90
C LYS A 518 -29.61 10.45 16.28
N SER A 519 -30.73 10.23 16.90
CA SER A 519 -31.01 10.76 18.23
C SER A 519 -31.33 9.63 19.21
N VAL A 520 -30.94 9.86 20.46
CA VAL A 520 -31.22 9.00 21.61
C VAL A 520 -31.62 9.85 22.77
N THR A 521 -32.67 9.45 23.42
CA THR A 521 -33.19 10.17 24.59
C THR A 521 -32.48 9.72 25.86
N VAL A 522 -32.06 10.69 26.67
CA VAL A 522 -31.47 10.46 28.00
C VAL A 522 -32.40 11.09 29.04
N VAL A 523 -32.80 10.28 29.98
CA VAL A 523 -33.67 10.74 31.09
C VAL A 523 -32.84 10.94 32.33
N VAL A 524 -32.66 12.17 32.73
CA VAL A 524 -31.93 12.54 33.93
C VAL A 524 -32.94 12.92 35.00
N THR A 525 -33.01 12.16 36.03
CA THR A 525 -33.85 12.44 37.18
C THR A 525 -33.07 13.18 38.26
N ALA A 526 -33.71 14.05 38.95
CA ALA A 526 -33.12 14.56 40.16
C ALA A 526 -32.90 13.37 41.12
N PRO A 527 -31.74 13.28 41.75
CA PRO A 527 -31.59 12.30 42.79
C PRO A 527 -32.65 12.57 43.86
N ASN A 528 -33.23 11.51 44.25
CA ASN A 528 -34.08 11.60 45.46
C ASN A 528 -33.28 12.25 46.57
N LYS A 529 -33.73 13.30 47.11
CA LYS A 529 -33.13 13.91 48.26
C LYS A 529 -33.66 13.17 49.50
N PRO A 530 -32.83 12.48 50.17
CA PRO A 530 -33.26 11.85 51.42
C PRO A 530 -33.91 12.87 52.30
N PRO A 531 -34.87 12.46 53.10
CA PRO A 531 -35.51 13.35 54.05
C PRO A 531 -34.42 13.91 54.96
N VAL A 532 -34.62 15.11 55.39
CA VAL A 532 -33.77 15.78 56.38
C VAL A 532 -34.27 15.38 57.77
N ALA A 533 -33.59 14.44 58.34
CA ALA A 533 -33.89 14.04 59.73
C ALA A 533 -33.47 15.13 60.69
N ALA A 534 -34.29 15.37 61.65
CA ALA A 534 -33.97 16.22 62.79
C ALA A 534 -34.32 15.48 64.11
N VAL A 535 -33.48 15.62 65.05
CA VAL A 535 -33.74 15.08 66.38
C VAL A 535 -33.22 16.03 67.46
N SER A 536 -34.03 16.24 68.43
CA SER A 536 -33.66 17.01 69.62
C SER A 536 -33.90 16.22 70.89
N ALA A 537 -33.06 16.40 71.84
CA ALA A 537 -33.14 15.78 73.17
C ALA A 537 -32.87 16.80 74.25
N THR A 538 -33.74 16.86 75.26
CA THR A 538 -33.59 17.78 76.36
C THR A 538 -33.78 17.07 77.68
N PRO A 539 -32.81 17.21 78.62
CA PRO A 539 -31.53 17.89 78.44
C PRO A 539 -30.52 17.10 77.63
N SER A 540 -29.60 17.78 76.90
CA SER A 540 -28.51 17.15 76.17
C SER A 540 -27.34 16.65 76.94
N SER A 541 -27.29 17.07 78.24
CA SER A 541 -26.27 16.64 79.14
C SER A 541 -26.66 16.76 80.65
N ALA A 542 -26.47 15.71 81.34
CA ALA A 542 -26.72 15.70 82.79
C ALA A 542 -26.03 14.48 83.37
N TYR A 543 -25.98 14.41 84.66
CA TYR A 543 -25.54 13.25 85.45
C TYR A 543 -26.73 12.36 85.75
N GLY A 544 -26.56 11.05 85.48
CA GLY A 544 -27.64 10.11 85.56
C GLY A 544 -28.09 9.69 86.93
N PRO A 545 -29.34 9.14 87.11
CA PRO A 545 -30.30 8.96 86.09
C PRO A 545 -30.98 10.27 85.59
N VAL A 546 -31.23 10.40 84.31
CA VAL A 546 -31.84 11.59 83.69
C VAL A 546 -32.98 11.17 82.82
N ASN A 547 -34.10 11.85 82.91
CA ASN A 547 -35.17 11.69 82.00
C ASN A 547 -35.03 12.71 80.82
N VAL A 548 -34.99 12.22 79.60
CA VAL A 548 -34.75 13.00 78.43
C VAL A 548 -35.97 12.92 77.50
N SER A 549 -36.50 14.09 77.12
CA SER A 549 -37.53 14.22 76.08
C SER A 549 -36.89 14.30 74.74
N VAL A 550 -37.28 13.47 73.81
CA VAL A 550 -36.79 13.33 72.48
C VAL A 550 -37.86 13.71 71.46
N SER A 551 -37.49 14.46 70.44
CA SER A 551 -38.41 14.89 69.38
C SER A 551 -37.75 14.90 67.99
N ALA A 552 -38.38 14.31 67.04
CA ALA A 552 -38.08 14.39 65.65
C ALA A 552 -39.03 15.30 64.82
N ALA A 553 -39.83 16.12 65.45
CA ALA A 553 -40.82 16.98 64.82
C ALA A 553 -40.25 18.04 63.85
N GLY A 554 -38.93 18.26 63.90
CA GLY A 554 -38.23 19.15 62.93
C GLY A 554 -37.80 18.49 61.65
N SER A 555 -38.08 17.20 61.44
CA SER A 555 -37.72 16.47 60.22
C SER A 555 -38.61 16.88 59.03
N SER A 556 -38.00 16.97 57.82
CA SER A 556 -38.74 17.35 56.62
C SER A 556 -38.14 16.58 55.42
N ASP A 557 -38.89 16.48 54.41
CA ASP A 557 -38.43 15.94 53.13
C ASP A 557 -38.45 17.07 52.05
N PRO A 558 -37.29 17.34 51.42
CA PRO A 558 -37.13 18.46 50.47
C PRO A 558 -37.91 18.30 49.19
N ASP A 559 -38.19 17.07 48.76
CA ASP A 559 -38.82 16.74 47.49
C ASP A 559 -39.94 15.66 47.62
N GLY A 560 -40.32 15.34 48.85
CA GLY A 560 -41.40 14.41 49.12
C GLY A 560 -42.07 14.53 50.48
N SER A 561 -42.37 13.44 51.13
CA SER A 561 -43.01 13.38 52.44
C SER A 561 -42.48 12.24 53.28
N ILE A 562 -42.33 12.46 54.60
CA ILE A 562 -41.90 11.45 55.55
C ILE A 562 -43.05 10.47 55.84
N THR A 563 -42.81 9.19 55.61
CA THR A 563 -43.77 8.11 55.83
C THR A 563 -43.57 7.32 57.11
N SER A 564 -42.39 7.33 57.67
CA SER A 564 -42.13 6.71 58.97
C SER A 564 -41.05 7.43 59.79
N THR A 565 -41.16 7.30 61.11
CA THR A 565 -40.18 7.83 62.08
C THR A 565 -39.93 6.83 63.18
N VAL A 566 -38.64 6.50 63.40
CA VAL A 566 -38.22 5.62 64.48
C VAL A 566 -37.17 6.32 65.33
N LEU A 567 -37.41 6.39 66.58
CA LEU A 567 -36.49 6.92 67.61
C LEU A 567 -35.78 5.76 68.30
N ASN A 568 -34.45 5.73 68.19
CA ASN A 568 -33.58 4.81 68.93
C ASN A 568 -32.88 5.60 70.03
N PHE A 569 -33.02 5.19 71.28
CA PHE A 569 -32.48 5.89 72.40
C PHE A 569 -31.00 5.57 72.72
N GLY A 570 -30.40 4.65 71.94
CA GLY A 570 -28.97 4.32 72.04
C GLY A 570 -28.58 3.40 73.23
N ASP A 571 -29.56 2.90 73.94
CA ASP A 571 -29.41 1.89 74.97
C ASP A 571 -30.07 0.53 74.65
N GLY A 572 -30.46 0.36 73.35
CA GLY A 572 -31.15 -0.83 72.89
C GLY A 572 -32.70 -0.68 72.88
N THR A 573 -33.27 0.45 73.29
CA THR A 573 -34.72 0.71 73.28
C THR A 573 -35.08 1.65 72.16
N THR A 574 -36.27 1.49 71.64
CA THR A 574 -36.80 2.29 70.51
C THR A 574 -38.25 2.68 70.72
N ALA A 575 -38.70 3.74 70.04
CA ALA A 575 -40.08 4.17 69.94
C ALA A 575 -40.46 4.53 68.50
N SER A 576 -41.57 4.04 67.96
CA SER A 576 -42.10 4.42 66.66
C SER A 576 -43.07 5.58 66.80
N ALA A 577 -42.51 6.78 66.95
CA ALA A 577 -43.26 8.02 67.20
C ALA A 577 -42.40 9.24 66.88
N VAL A 578 -43.03 10.36 66.56
CA VAL A 578 -42.33 11.64 66.33
C VAL A 578 -41.79 12.26 67.63
N THR A 579 -42.32 11.92 68.77
CA THR A 579 -41.88 12.39 70.11
C THR A 579 -42.00 11.31 71.17
N ALA A 580 -40.99 11.17 72.05
CA ALA A 580 -41.03 10.25 73.18
C ALA A 580 -40.14 10.72 74.33
N SER A 581 -40.32 10.15 75.54
CA SER A 581 -39.47 10.41 76.73
C SER A 581 -38.77 9.11 77.09
N HIS A 582 -37.53 9.22 77.50
CA HIS A 582 -36.74 8.07 77.93
C HIS A 582 -35.82 8.39 79.11
N THR A 583 -35.63 7.44 80.08
CA THR A 583 -34.83 7.62 81.27
C THR A 583 -33.53 6.81 81.17
N TYR A 584 -32.41 7.50 81.30
CA TYR A 584 -31.06 6.89 81.28
C TYR A 584 -30.57 6.81 82.78
N SER A 585 -30.23 5.66 83.21
CA SER A 585 -29.77 5.40 84.62
C SER A 585 -28.25 5.16 84.75
N ALA A 586 -27.56 4.81 83.71
CA ALA A 586 -26.12 4.59 83.72
C ALA A 586 -25.36 5.74 83.06
N ALA A 587 -24.14 5.97 83.49
CA ALA A 587 -23.25 6.97 82.95
C ALA A 587 -22.80 6.42 81.48
N GLY A 588 -22.85 7.26 80.52
CA GLY A 588 -22.55 6.94 79.13
C GLY A 588 -22.99 8.06 78.20
N THR A 589 -22.52 8.04 77.01
CA THR A 589 -23.09 8.85 75.93
C THR A 589 -24.02 7.96 75.12
N TYR A 590 -25.24 8.32 75.12
CA TYR A 590 -26.29 7.66 74.45
C TYR A 590 -26.57 8.48 73.15
N THR A 591 -26.31 7.83 72.05
CA THR A 591 -26.65 8.41 70.76
C THR A 591 -28.11 8.11 70.46
N ILE A 592 -28.92 9.14 70.52
CA ILE A 592 -30.31 9.08 70.15
C ILE A 592 -30.35 9.32 68.66
N THR A 593 -30.89 8.36 67.95
CA THR A 593 -31.04 8.47 66.49
C THR A 593 -32.52 8.47 66.12
N ALA A 594 -32.92 9.49 65.41
CA ALA A 594 -34.17 9.47 64.70
C ALA A 594 -33.92 9.07 63.26
N THR A 595 -34.54 8.01 62.79
CA THR A 595 -34.52 7.58 61.39
C THR A 595 -35.90 7.89 60.81
N VAL A 596 -35.86 8.70 59.75
CA VAL A 596 -37.07 9.03 58.99
C VAL A 596 -36.92 8.47 57.57
N THR A 597 -38.00 7.97 57.03
CA THR A 597 -38.03 7.39 55.70
C THR A 597 -39.04 8.15 54.85
N ASP A 598 -38.68 8.52 53.66
CA ASP A 598 -39.55 9.22 52.67
C ASP A 598 -40.48 8.28 51.92
N ASN A 599 -41.25 8.88 51.06
CA ASN A 599 -42.23 8.15 50.21
C ASN A 599 -41.57 7.44 49.02
N GLN A 600 -40.24 7.63 48.82
CA GLN A 600 -39.47 6.93 47.79
C GLN A 600 -38.52 5.88 48.40
N GLY A 601 -38.59 5.67 49.70
CA GLY A 601 -37.82 4.65 50.43
C GLY A 601 -36.44 5.05 50.87
N ALA A 602 -35.99 6.27 50.59
CA ALA A 602 -34.75 6.75 51.12
C ALA A 602 -34.95 7.15 52.59
N SER A 603 -33.92 6.87 53.31
CA SER A 603 -33.96 7.12 54.74
C SER A 603 -32.81 8.02 55.14
N SER A 604 -33.09 8.90 56.03
CA SER A 604 -32.10 9.73 56.69
C SER A 604 -32.20 9.58 58.20
N SER A 605 -31.12 9.74 58.82
CA SER A 605 -31.05 9.68 60.27
C SER A 605 -30.36 10.92 60.79
N ALA A 606 -30.97 11.48 61.81
CA ALA A 606 -30.28 12.44 62.60
C ALA A 606 -30.04 11.91 63.98
N SER A 607 -28.92 12.24 64.45
CA SER A 607 -28.57 11.83 65.83
C SER A 607 -28.27 13.02 66.68
N THR A 608 -28.71 12.89 67.86
CA THR A 608 -28.32 13.79 68.96
C THR A 608 -27.77 12.93 70.07
N SER A 609 -27.03 13.50 70.92
CA SER A 609 -26.48 12.75 72.02
C SER A 609 -26.92 13.33 73.36
N VAL A 610 -27.24 12.47 74.22
CA VAL A 610 -27.39 12.76 75.63
C VAL A 610 -26.24 12.15 76.39
N THR A 611 -25.50 13.00 77.05
CA THR A 611 -24.34 12.53 77.84
C THR A 611 -24.69 12.48 79.30
N VAL A 612 -24.85 11.30 79.73
CA VAL A 612 -24.85 11.04 81.20
C VAL A 612 -23.40 10.88 81.62
N LYS A 613 -22.92 11.93 82.20
CA LYS A 613 -21.47 12.12 82.29
C LYS A 613 -20.81 11.27 83.34
N ALA A 614 -19.81 10.52 82.94
CA ALA A 614 -18.69 10.11 83.81
C ALA A 614 -17.70 11.29 83.87
N PRO A 615 -16.98 11.42 84.94
CA PRO A 615 -15.93 12.41 85.02
C PRO A 615 -14.90 12.26 83.92
N GLU A 616 -14.57 13.33 83.28
CA GLU A 616 -13.57 13.28 82.21
C GLU A 616 -12.67 14.52 82.11
N VAL A 617 -11.62 14.37 81.40
CA VAL A 617 -10.75 15.46 80.95
C VAL A 617 -10.87 15.61 79.43
N ILE A 618 -11.16 16.82 79.00
CA ILE A 618 -11.19 17.19 77.56
C ILE A 618 -9.93 17.97 77.22
N VAL A 619 -9.22 17.52 76.21
CA VAL A 619 -8.05 18.20 75.68
C VAL A 619 -8.48 18.81 74.33
N SER A 620 -8.43 20.11 74.28
CA SER A 620 -8.84 20.87 73.08
C SER A 620 -7.67 21.19 72.15
N SER A 621 -6.46 21.12 72.65
CA SER A 621 -5.21 21.23 71.94
C SER A 621 -4.11 20.51 72.62
N PRO A 622 -3.20 19.84 71.93
CA PRO A 622 -3.25 19.48 70.50
C PRO A 622 -4.24 18.35 70.18
N ALA A 623 -4.64 18.23 68.89
CA ALA A 623 -5.34 17.03 68.42
C ALA A 623 -4.42 15.81 68.42
N ASN A 624 -4.99 14.66 68.77
CA ASN A 624 -4.23 13.39 68.74
C ASN A 624 -3.73 13.05 67.35
N GLY A 625 -2.45 12.77 67.15
CA GLY A 625 -1.80 12.44 65.89
C GLY A 625 -1.41 13.66 65.05
N ALA A 626 -1.50 14.86 65.61
CA ALA A 626 -1.16 16.07 64.87
C ALA A 626 0.33 16.15 64.47
N SER A 627 0.59 16.59 63.25
CA SER A 627 1.89 17.09 62.84
C SER A 627 2.09 18.48 63.43
N VAL A 628 3.13 18.66 64.19
CA VAL A 628 3.30 19.87 64.97
C VAL A 628 4.74 20.38 64.86
N ALA A 629 4.89 21.68 65.11
CA ALA A 629 6.19 22.29 65.32
C ALA A 629 6.65 21.95 66.74
N SER A 630 7.90 22.21 67.10
CA SER A 630 8.54 21.88 68.37
C SER A 630 7.89 22.46 69.64
N GLN A 631 6.96 23.43 69.48
CA GLN A 631 6.20 24.06 70.58
C GLN A 631 4.74 23.64 70.45
N VAL A 632 4.25 22.91 71.45
CA VAL A 632 2.86 22.39 71.48
C VAL A 632 2.02 23.08 72.56
N HIS A 633 1.01 23.80 72.10
CA HIS A 633 0.04 24.46 73.01
C HIS A 633 -1.03 23.48 73.47
N VAL A 634 -1.11 23.28 74.84
CA VAL A 634 -2.06 22.34 75.39
C VAL A 634 -3.18 23.08 76.16
N VAL A 635 -4.39 22.82 75.73
CA VAL A 635 -5.62 23.37 76.36
C VAL A 635 -6.53 22.22 76.74
N ALA A 636 -6.97 22.19 78.05
CA ALA A 636 -7.85 21.13 78.50
C ALA A 636 -8.79 21.60 79.63
N SER A 637 -9.91 20.91 79.82
CA SER A 637 -10.92 21.19 80.80
C SER A 637 -11.37 19.86 81.49
N GLY A 638 -11.52 19.83 82.84
CA GLY A 638 -12.05 18.67 83.51
C GLY A 638 -13.53 18.86 83.88
N PHE A 639 -14.31 17.83 83.72
CA PHE A 639 -15.73 17.79 83.98
C PHE A 639 -16.08 16.59 84.86
N SER A 640 -16.92 16.85 85.85
CA SER A 640 -17.51 15.83 86.70
C SER A 640 -18.86 16.31 87.29
N GLY A 641 -19.68 15.39 87.68
CA GLY A 641 -20.87 15.70 88.47
C GLY A 641 -20.62 16.33 89.82
N ASN A 642 -19.46 16.13 90.25
CA ASN A 642 -18.96 16.83 91.41
C ASN A 642 -18.01 17.96 91.02
N PRO A 643 -17.85 19.00 91.88
CA PRO A 643 -16.94 20.12 91.56
C PRO A 643 -15.51 19.61 91.34
N MET A 644 -14.86 20.07 90.25
CA MET A 644 -13.47 19.80 89.95
C MET A 644 -12.49 20.48 90.91
N MET A 645 -11.44 19.80 91.36
CA MET A 645 -10.50 20.28 92.37
C MET A 645 -9.13 20.65 91.78
N ALA A 646 -8.59 19.82 90.77
CA ALA A 646 -7.30 20.09 90.13
C ALA A 646 -7.11 19.38 88.77
N MET A 647 -6.17 19.85 87.94
CA MET A 647 -5.69 19.23 86.65
C MET A 647 -4.18 19.23 86.48
N GLN A 648 -3.58 18.18 85.88
CA GLN A 648 -2.14 17.97 85.64
C GLN A 648 -1.82 17.49 84.23
N ILE A 649 -0.63 17.80 83.68
CA ILE A 649 -0.06 17.26 82.45
C ILE A 649 1.13 16.40 82.70
N TYR A 650 1.21 15.23 82.14
CA TYR A 650 2.36 14.36 82.01
C TYR A 650 2.84 14.25 80.60
N LEU A 651 4.10 14.60 80.24
CA LEU A 651 4.76 14.42 78.97
C LEU A 651 5.63 13.17 79.04
N ASP A 652 5.43 12.18 78.21
CA ASP A 652 6.11 10.89 78.19
C ASP A 652 6.22 10.29 79.58
N SER A 653 5.09 10.37 80.29
CA SER A 653 4.93 9.90 81.71
C SER A 653 5.59 10.76 82.79
N THR A 654 6.24 11.87 82.53
CA THR A 654 6.83 12.80 83.52
C THR A 654 5.92 13.98 83.78
N LEU A 655 5.64 14.36 85.03
CA LEU A 655 4.80 15.51 85.40
C LEU A 655 5.43 16.80 84.86
N ALA A 656 4.74 17.45 83.98
CA ALA A 656 5.17 18.69 83.28
C ALA A 656 4.45 19.94 83.83
N TYR A 657 3.19 19.81 84.36
CA TYR A 657 2.38 20.97 84.78
C TYR A 657 1.23 20.62 85.69
N THR A 658 0.82 21.51 86.68
CA THR A 658 -0.31 21.36 87.63
C THR A 658 -1.08 22.68 87.80
N VAL A 659 -2.42 22.60 87.83
CA VAL A 659 -3.32 23.76 88.15
C VAL A 659 -4.50 23.31 88.99
N ASN A 660 -4.87 24.12 90.02
CA ASN A 660 -6.00 23.89 90.95
C ASN A 660 -7.26 24.62 90.31
N SER A 661 -7.72 24.12 89.17
CA SER A 661 -8.80 24.69 88.32
C SER A 661 -9.44 23.56 87.57
N PRO A 662 -10.75 23.68 87.24
CA PRO A 662 -11.37 22.81 86.21
C PRO A 662 -10.83 23.01 84.77
N ASN A 663 -10.00 24.04 84.53
CA ASN A 663 -9.48 24.39 83.19
C ASN A 663 -7.93 24.51 83.25
N LEU A 664 -7.29 24.06 82.20
CA LEU A 664 -5.85 24.08 82.00
C LEU A 664 -5.56 24.71 80.65
N ASP A 665 -4.58 25.62 80.53
CA ASP A 665 -4.09 26.30 79.34
C ASP A 665 -2.58 26.57 79.49
N THR A 666 -1.71 25.91 78.68
CA THR A 666 -0.28 26.08 78.70
C THR A 666 0.43 25.52 77.43
N THR A 667 1.78 25.72 77.35
CA THR A 667 2.57 25.24 76.19
C THR A 667 3.70 24.29 76.70
N VAL A 668 3.92 23.21 75.99
CA VAL A 668 5.01 22.24 76.25
C VAL A 668 5.88 22.03 74.99
N THR A 669 7.16 21.79 75.19
CA THR A 669 8.15 21.67 74.10
C THR A 669 8.46 20.22 73.76
N VAL A 670 8.54 19.81 72.48
CA VAL A 670 8.83 18.46 71.98
C VAL A 670 9.91 18.45 70.88
N ALA A 671 10.68 17.38 70.76
CA ALA A 671 11.70 17.19 69.72
C ALA A 671 11.12 16.61 68.40
N SER A 672 11.93 16.34 67.33
CA SER A 672 11.48 15.61 66.15
C SER A 672 11.19 14.15 66.44
N GLY A 673 10.05 13.67 66.09
CA GLY A 673 9.55 12.33 66.25
C GLY A 673 8.14 12.26 66.82
N THR A 674 7.79 11.15 67.52
CA THR A 674 6.45 10.94 68.12
C THR A 674 6.45 11.04 69.58
N HIS A 675 5.58 11.79 70.28
CA HIS A 675 5.49 12.06 71.73
C HIS A 675 4.08 11.85 72.29
N SER A 676 3.95 11.53 73.58
CA SER A 676 2.69 11.31 74.28
C SER A 676 2.46 12.32 75.44
N LEU A 677 1.28 12.93 75.47
CA LEU A 677 0.84 13.83 76.55
C LEU A 677 -0.34 13.22 77.30
N ILE A 678 -0.30 13.12 78.65
CA ILE A 678 -1.41 12.65 79.52
C ILE A 678 -1.88 13.77 80.38
N ILE A 679 -3.16 14.13 80.34
CA ILE A 679 -3.81 15.14 81.14
C ILE A 679 -4.76 14.48 82.15
N LYS A 680 -4.64 14.75 83.41
CA LYS A 680 -5.37 14.11 84.49
C LYS A 680 -6.10 15.10 85.39
N GLY A 681 -7.37 14.80 85.75
CA GLY A 681 -8.25 15.66 86.61
C GLY A 681 -8.72 14.89 87.86
N TRP A 682 -9.05 15.60 88.98
CA TRP A 682 -9.67 15.11 90.20
C TRP A 682 -10.90 15.91 90.60
N ASP A 683 -11.91 15.23 91.09
CA ASP A 683 -13.18 15.86 91.55
C ASP A 683 -13.28 15.85 93.09
N SER A 684 -14.26 16.53 93.68
CA SER A 684 -14.49 16.66 95.14
C SER A 684 -14.92 15.36 95.83
N ALA A 685 -15.26 14.31 95.09
CA ALA A 685 -15.50 12.96 95.51
C ALA A 685 -14.24 12.10 95.48
N GLY A 686 -13.05 12.66 95.17
CA GLY A 686 -11.75 11.97 95.09
C GLY A 686 -11.55 11.06 93.89
N ARG A 687 -12.44 11.13 92.91
CA ARG A 687 -12.30 10.34 91.68
C ARG A 687 -11.33 11.05 90.73
N SER A 688 -10.45 10.31 90.11
CA SER A 688 -9.47 10.79 89.12
C SER A 688 -9.77 10.20 87.73
N PHE A 689 -9.57 10.98 86.76
CA PHE A 689 -9.76 10.64 85.31
C PHE A 689 -8.74 11.36 84.42
N SER A 690 -8.36 10.79 83.31
CA SER A 690 -7.29 11.33 82.44
C SER A 690 -7.51 11.12 80.95
N LYS A 691 -6.76 11.89 80.15
CA LYS A 691 -6.72 11.86 78.69
C LYS A 691 -5.28 11.98 78.18
N SER A 692 -4.94 11.23 77.04
CA SER A 692 -3.62 11.29 76.42
C SER A 692 -3.72 11.59 74.92
N VAL A 693 -2.70 12.20 74.28
CA VAL A 693 -2.59 12.60 72.88
C VAL A 693 -1.13 12.50 72.39
N SER A 694 -0.85 12.27 71.09
CA SER A 694 0.45 12.14 70.38
C SER A 694 0.65 12.97 69.09
N VAL A 695 1.90 13.19 68.65
CA VAL A 695 2.27 14.14 67.52
C VAL A 695 3.46 13.75 66.60
N SER A 696 3.79 14.15 65.00
CA SER A 696 4.95 13.85 64.04
C SER A 696 5.23 14.55 62.70
N ALA A 697 6.52 14.49 61.42
CA ALA A 697 6.90 14.97 59.98
C ALA A 697 7.64 14.19 58.85
N VAL A 698 7.94 14.30 56.62
CA VAL A 698 8.65 13.68 55.36
C VAL A 698 8.95 14.16 53.88
N ASN A 699 9.85 13.49 51.05
CA ASN A 699 10.32 13.79 49.63
C ASN A 699 9.88 12.96 48.32
N GLN A 700 10.03 13.34 46.54
CA GLN A 700 9.65 12.72 45.19
C GLN A 700 10.65 12.76 43.97
N PRO A 701 10.65 11.97 42.65
CA PRO A 701 11.60 12.00 41.47
C PRO A 701 11.14 12.61 40.09
N PRO A 702 12.09 12.82 38.81
CA PRO A 702 11.84 13.60 37.60
C PRO A 702 11.25 12.89 36.36
N VAL A 703 10.96 13.62 35.19
CA VAL A 703 10.35 13.12 33.89
C VAL A 703 11.19 13.54 32.68
N ALA A 704 11.62 12.62 31.74
CA ALA A 704 12.48 12.89 30.57
C ALA A 704 11.73 13.02 29.22
N ALA A 705 12.20 13.90 28.27
CA ALA A 705 11.71 14.09 26.89
C ALA A 705 12.82 14.12 25.84
N LEU A 706 12.54 13.76 24.55
CA LEU A 706 13.51 13.78 23.44
C LEU A 706 12.83 13.94 22.05
N SER A 707 13.44 14.76 21.17
CA SER A 707 13.07 14.92 19.76
C SER A 707 14.30 15.00 18.84
N VAL A 708 14.17 14.67 17.56
CA VAL A 708 15.23 14.75 16.55
C VAL A 708 14.76 15.50 15.30
N SER A 709 15.65 16.27 14.63
CA SER A 709 15.32 17.11 13.46
C SER A 709 14.99 16.32 12.19
N SER A 710 15.44 15.07 12.06
CA SER A 710 15.14 14.18 10.94
C SER A 710 15.37 12.71 11.29
N GLY A 711 14.48 11.84 10.87
CA GLY A 711 14.60 10.39 11.03
C GLY A 711 15.39 9.69 9.91
N SER A 712 15.76 10.39 8.82
CA SER A 712 16.51 9.80 7.69
C SER A 712 17.34 10.84 6.93
N ILE A 713 18.61 10.50 6.67
CA ILE A 713 19.62 11.34 5.99
C ILE A 713 20.56 10.47 5.14
N LEU A 714 21.37 11.09 4.28
CA LEU A 714 22.52 10.42 3.62
C LEU A 714 23.76 10.49 4.51
N VAL A 715 24.71 9.60 4.27
CA VAL A 715 26.05 9.65 4.91
C VAL A 715 26.67 11.03 4.72
N GLY A 716 27.09 11.63 5.81
CA GLY A 716 27.57 13.02 5.88
C GLY A 716 26.50 14.04 6.27
N GLY A 717 25.28 13.67 6.37
CA GLY A 717 24.19 14.51 6.88
C GLY A 717 24.23 14.67 8.40
N SER A 718 23.61 15.70 8.92
CA SER A 718 23.57 16.02 10.34
C SER A 718 22.14 15.97 10.91
N VAL A 719 22.03 15.59 12.15
CA VAL A 719 20.77 15.56 12.91
C VAL A 719 20.94 16.29 14.24
N THR A 720 19.98 17.12 14.56
CA THR A 720 19.91 17.77 15.87
C THR A 720 18.94 17.02 16.79
N ALA A 721 19.39 16.65 17.96
CA ALA A 721 18.57 16.04 19.01
C ALA A 721 18.35 17.00 20.19
N SER A 722 17.16 17.01 20.77
CA SER A 722 16.79 17.95 21.85
C SER A 722 15.93 17.30 22.94
N ALA A 723 16.29 17.51 24.18
CA ALA A 723 15.61 17.04 25.38
C ALA A 723 14.94 18.18 26.20
N THR A 724 14.65 19.32 25.57
CA THR A 724 14.18 20.58 26.20
C THR A 724 12.85 20.46 26.97
N GLY A 725 12.11 19.40 26.78
CA GLY A 725 10.79 19.19 27.42
C GLY A 725 10.80 18.43 28.75
N SER A 726 11.95 18.20 29.34
CA SER A 726 12.07 17.41 30.60
C SER A 726 11.78 18.24 31.88
N SER A 727 11.20 17.66 32.93
CA SER A 727 10.75 18.36 34.16
C SER A 727 10.85 17.51 35.43
N ASP A 728 10.74 18.14 36.62
CA ASP A 728 10.74 17.51 37.93
C ASP A 728 9.57 18.02 38.79
N PRO A 729 8.76 17.12 39.42
CA PRO A 729 7.52 17.48 40.13
C PRO A 729 7.69 18.20 41.45
N ASP A 730 8.78 17.99 42.19
CA ASP A 730 9.02 18.58 43.51
C ASP A 730 10.46 19.15 43.70
N GLY A 731 11.20 19.27 42.57
CA GLY A 731 12.58 19.77 42.57
C GLY A 731 12.99 20.37 41.21
N THR A 732 14.24 20.16 40.76
CA THR A 732 14.83 20.67 39.54
C THR A 732 15.72 19.64 38.82
N ILE A 733 15.78 19.68 37.50
CA ILE A 733 16.72 18.87 36.70
C ILE A 733 18.16 19.37 36.88
N ALA A 734 19.03 18.49 37.38
CA ALA A 734 20.42 18.79 37.64
C ALA A 734 21.33 18.50 36.45
N SER A 735 20.98 17.52 35.58
CA SER A 735 21.78 17.20 34.39
C SER A 735 21.01 16.49 33.26
N THR A 736 21.49 16.65 32.01
CA THR A 736 20.96 16.00 30.82
C THR A 736 22.10 15.46 29.96
N THR A 737 21.98 14.25 29.42
CA THR A 737 22.94 13.64 28.49
C THR A 737 22.21 13.09 27.25
N ILE A 738 22.72 13.38 26.05
CA ILE A 738 22.25 12.85 24.75
C ILE A 738 23.30 11.93 24.14
N ASN A 739 22.93 10.69 23.80
CA ASN A 739 23.76 9.72 23.07
C ASN A 739 23.19 9.51 21.66
N PHE A 740 24.01 9.57 20.61
CA PHE A 740 23.61 9.52 19.20
C PHE A 740 23.59 8.10 18.60
N GLY A 741 23.98 7.10 19.34
CA GLY A 741 23.86 5.70 18.95
C GLY A 741 25.00 5.17 18.08
N ASP A 742 25.98 6.02 17.71
CA ASP A 742 27.19 5.66 16.97
C ASP A 742 28.46 5.75 17.80
N GLY A 743 28.31 5.86 19.11
CA GLY A 743 29.39 6.07 20.08
C GLY A 743 29.56 7.53 20.53
N ALA A 744 28.93 8.48 19.83
CA ALA A 744 28.97 9.88 20.24
C ALA A 744 27.91 10.17 21.31
N SER A 745 28.32 10.91 22.35
CA SER A 745 27.40 11.42 23.34
C SER A 745 27.82 12.81 23.84
N VAL A 746 26.87 13.56 24.35
CA VAL A 746 27.09 14.94 24.79
C VAL A 746 26.22 15.24 26.02
N SER A 747 26.82 15.96 27.00
CA SER A 747 26.09 16.47 28.14
C SER A 747 25.52 17.86 27.82
N ALA A 748 24.35 17.88 27.22
CA ALA A 748 23.63 19.08 26.84
C ALA A 748 22.14 18.81 26.65
N VAL A 749 21.31 19.84 26.77
CA VAL A 749 19.85 19.73 26.56
C VAL A 749 19.51 19.60 25.08
N SER A 750 20.40 20.05 24.16
CA SER A 750 20.28 19.91 22.71
C SER A 750 21.65 19.89 22.04
N ALA A 751 21.80 19.07 21.01
CA ALA A 751 23.05 18.99 20.24
C ALA A 751 22.84 18.48 18.83
N THR A 752 23.72 18.89 17.90
CA THR A 752 23.75 18.42 16.50
C THR A 752 24.89 17.45 16.28
N HIS A 753 24.61 16.36 15.56
CA HIS A 753 25.57 15.32 15.25
C HIS A 753 25.55 14.94 13.78
N GLN A 754 26.73 14.69 13.19
CA GLN A 754 26.90 14.28 11.79
C GLN A 754 27.29 12.80 11.71
N TYR A 755 26.49 12.01 11.02
CA TYR A 755 26.77 10.59 10.85
C TYR A 755 27.69 10.32 9.65
N LYS A 756 28.79 9.61 9.87
CA LYS A 756 29.82 9.32 8.87
C LYS A 756 29.68 7.95 8.20
N ALA A 757 28.78 7.13 8.63
CA ALA A 757 28.53 5.81 8.06
C ALA A 757 27.02 5.55 7.89
N ALA A 758 26.68 4.72 6.91
CA ALA A 758 25.31 4.27 6.73
C ALA A 758 24.91 3.27 7.84
N GLY A 759 23.70 3.39 8.31
CA GLY A 759 23.21 2.55 9.41
C GLY A 759 21.94 3.14 10.05
N THR A 760 21.36 2.43 10.99
CA THR A 760 20.28 2.95 11.82
C THR A 760 20.81 3.13 13.25
N TYR A 761 20.70 4.33 13.74
CA TYR A 761 21.24 4.74 15.02
C TYR A 761 20.14 5.08 16.01
N THR A 762 20.26 4.63 17.25
CA THR A 762 19.31 4.95 18.32
C THR A 762 19.81 6.12 19.15
N VAL A 763 19.12 7.23 19.07
CA VAL A 763 19.43 8.44 19.88
C VAL A 763 18.69 8.34 21.21
N LYS A 764 19.37 8.58 22.33
CA LYS A 764 18.83 8.46 23.71
C LYS A 764 19.15 9.70 24.56
N ALA A 765 18.16 10.20 25.30
CA ALA A 765 18.35 11.22 26.33
C ALA A 765 18.13 10.67 27.73
N THR A 766 18.95 11.13 28.70
CA THR A 766 18.85 10.78 30.15
C THR A 766 18.95 12.05 30.99
N VAL A 767 18.06 12.20 31.96
CA VAL A 767 18.00 13.37 32.87
C VAL A 767 18.06 12.94 34.36
N THR A 768 18.62 13.79 35.20
CA THR A 768 18.82 13.55 36.65
C THR A 768 18.35 14.76 37.45
N ASP A 769 17.65 14.58 38.59
CA ASP A 769 17.19 15.64 39.50
C ASP A 769 18.22 16.10 40.51
N ASN A 770 17.86 17.10 41.30
CA ASN A 770 18.72 17.70 42.36
C ASN A 770 18.88 16.79 43.60
N SER A 771 18.12 15.71 43.73
CA SER A 771 18.20 14.71 44.81
C SER A 771 18.82 13.39 44.34
N GLY A 772 19.15 13.26 43.02
CA GLY A 772 19.91 12.17 42.42
C GLY A 772 19.05 11.08 41.75
N ALA A 773 17.74 11.22 41.64
CA ALA A 773 16.94 10.27 40.91
C ALA A 773 16.97 10.55 39.37
N THR A 774 16.78 9.53 38.52
CA THR A 774 16.99 9.62 37.07
C THR A 774 15.85 9.06 36.24
N SER A 775 15.70 9.59 34.96
CA SER A 775 14.78 9.08 33.94
C SER A 775 15.38 9.18 32.51
N SER A 776 14.90 8.42 31.53
CA SER A 776 15.42 8.45 30.14
C SER A 776 14.42 8.04 29.06
N THR A 777 14.64 8.52 27.80
CA THR A 777 13.84 8.20 26.59
C THR A 777 14.70 8.15 25.32
N SER A 778 14.23 7.52 24.21
CA SER A 778 15.01 7.34 22.97
C SER A 778 14.20 7.33 21.69
N THR A 779 14.86 7.57 20.51
CA THR A 779 14.32 7.53 19.15
C THR A 779 15.38 7.09 18.14
N THR A 780 15.04 6.88 16.84
CA THR A 780 15.99 6.36 15.83
C THR A 780 16.21 7.28 14.65
N VAL A 781 17.40 7.20 14.01
CA VAL A 781 17.80 7.91 12.80
C VAL A 781 18.44 6.93 11.82
N THR A 782 17.98 6.93 10.56
CA THR A 782 18.52 6.08 9.50
C THR A 782 19.40 6.88 8.53
N VAL A 783 20.62 6.44 8.33
CA VAL A 783 21.63 7.05 7.46
C VAL A 783 21.86 6.16 6.23
N LYS A 784 21.60 6.68 5.05
CA LYS A 784 21.69 5.94 3.77
C LYS A 784 23.02 6.21 3.07
N SER A 785 23.53 5.24 2.34
CA SER A 785 24.77 5.35 1.57
C SER A 785 24.64 6.34 0.42
N GLN A 786 25.75 6.97 0.06
CA GLN A 786 25.87 7.78 -1.16
C GLN A 786 25.91 6.89 -2.41
N TYR A 787 25.49 7.43 -3.54
CA TYR A 787 25.40 6.68 -4.80
C TYR A 787 25.58 7.55 -6.04
N VAL A 788 25.84 6.91 -7.18
CA VAL A 788 25.84 7.53 -8.52
C VAL A 788 24.76 6.87 -9.37
N THR A 789 24.01 7.68 -10.08
CA THR A 789 23.05 7.23 -11.10
C THR A 789 23.56 7.61 -12.49
N ILE A 790 23.69 6.66 -13.39
CA ILE A 790 23.95 6.90 -14.81
C ILE A 790 22.62 7.05 -15.52
N THR A 791 22.38 8.20 -16.16
CA THR A 791 21.14 8.52 -16.87
C THR A 791 21.27 8.28 -18.38
N SER A 792 22.49 8.33 -18.92
CA SER A 792 22.80 8.00 -20.31
C SER A 792 24.23 7.45 -20.41
N PRO A 793 24.51 6.49 -21.27
CA PRO A 793 23.56 5.81 -22.16
C PRO A 793 22.68 4.78 -21.43
N THR A 794 21.46 4.60 -21.88
CA THR A 794 20.56 3.55 -21.39
C THR A 794 20.79 2.20 -22.07
N PHE A 795 21.29 2.21 -23.30
CA PHE A 795 21.62 1.02 -24.12
C PHE A 795 23.01 0.45 -23.80
N THR A 796 23.29 -0.78 -24.24
CA THR A 796 24.57 -1.49 -24.08
C THR A 796 25.31 -1.73 -25.39
N SER A 797 24.69 -1.43 -26.55
CA SER A 797 25.31 -1.47 -27.87
C SER A 797 24.83 -0.31 -28.75
N THR A 798 25.67 0.11 -29.68
CA THR A 798 25.38 1.22 -30.59
C THR A 798 26.21 1.10 -31.87
N THR A 799 25.68 1.62 -32.98
CA THR A 799 26.42 1.84 -34.25
C THR A 799 26.97 3.27 -34.36
N ASN A 800 26.51 4.17 -33.47
CA ASN A 800 26.94 5.57 -33.48
C ASN A 800 28.40 5.69 -33.04
N SER A 801 29.13 6.58 -33.69
CA SER A 801 30.53 6.92 -33.35
C SER A 801 30.66 7.78 -32.09
N SER A 802 29.53 8.27 -31.58
CA SER A 802 29.50 9.04 -30.33
C SER A 802 28.28 8.69 -29.49
N VAL A 803 28.45 8.77 -28.18
CA VAL A 803 27.42 8.46 -27.19
C VAL A 803 27.41 9.54 -26.11
N LEU A 804 26.23 10.06 -25.78
CA LEU A 804 26.08 10.93 -24.62
C LEU A 804 26.25 10.10 -23.36
N ALA A 805 27.17 10.47 -22.52
CA ALA A 805 27.33 9.93 -21.17
C ALA A 805 26.89 10.99 -20.16
N SER A 806 25.95 10.64 -19.30
CA SER A 806 25.46 11.54 -18.26
C SER A 806 25.04 10.80 -17.01
N GLY A 807 25.14 11.46 -15.89
CA GLY A 807 24.72 10.93 -14.61
C GLY A 807 24.84 11.93 -13.47
N SER A 808 24.40 11.54 -12.31
CA SER A 808 24.41 12.35 -11.12
C SER A 808 24.90 11.57 -9.90
N ALA A 809 25.55 12.28 -8.99
CA ALA A 809 26.07 11.76 -7.73
C ALA A 809 25.26 12.32 -6.55
N SER A 810 25.00 11.52 -5.54
CA SER A 810 24.25 11.91 -4.35
C SER A 810 24.97 11.50 -3.07
N SER A 811 25.15 12.44 -2.17
CA SER A 811 25.77 12.28 -0.84
C SER A 811 25.16 13.27 0.15
N GLY A 812 25.29 13.04 1.43
CA GLY A 812 24.95 14.01 2.48
C GLY A 812 26.06 15.06 2.69
N TYR A 813 27.23 14.80 2.19
CA TYR A 813 28.28 15.81 2.05
C TYR A 813 28.13 16.52 0.69
N PRO A 814 28.53 17.79 0.56
CA PRO A 814 28.53 18.46 -0.75
C PRO A 814 29.33 17.64 -1.77
N VAL A 815 28.73 17.30 -2.90
CA VAL A 815 29.46 16.70 -4.01
C VAL A 815 30.34 17.77 -4.65
N VAL A 816 31.65 17.55 -4.64
CA VAL A 816 32.63 18.52 -5.09
C VAL A 816 33.11 18.31 -6.52
N ALA A 817 32.91 17.07 -7.02
CA ALA A 817 33.16 16.76 -8.41
C ALA A 817 32.37 15.51 -8.86
N THR A 818 31.98 15.52 -10.13
CA THR A 818 31.54 14.34 -10.84
C THR A 818 32.36 14.20 -12.13
N GLN A 819 32.95 13.06 -12.35
CA GLN A 819 33.81 12.79 -13.49
C GLN A 819 33.28 11.65 -14.36
N ILE A 820 33.50 11.74 -15.65
CA ILE A 820 33.18 10.69 -16.61
C ILE A 820 34.46 10.16 -17.23
N TYR A 821 34.60 8.86 -17.23
CA TYR A 821 35.72 8.13 -17.82
C TYR A 821 35.22 7.25 -18.96
N LEU A 822 36.00 7.09 -19.98
CA LEU A 822 35.85 6.11 -21.04
C LEU A 822 37.09 5.23 -21.05
N ASP A 823 36.92 3.94 -20.86
CA ASP A 823 38.00 2.93 -20.82
C ASP A 823 39.13 3.30 -19.85
N GLY A 824 38.77 3.77 -18.68
CA GLY A 824 39.70 4.21 -17.66
C GLY A 824 40.28 5.62 -17.86
N VAL A 825 40.09 6.25 -19.01
CA VAL A 825 40.59 7.61 -19.29
C VAL A 825 39.52 8.64 -18.97
N LYS A 826 39.88 9.63 -18.13
CA LYS A 826 38.99 10.72 -17.80
C LYS A 826 38.68 11.57 -19.03
N LYS A 827 37.41 11.74 -19.34
CA LYS A 827 36.93 12.50 -20.50
C LYS A 827 36.25 13.82 -20.10
N TYR A 828 35.70 13.88 -18.91
CA TYR A 828 34.98 15.04 -18.45
C TYR A 828 35.01 15.16 -16.92
N GLN A 829 34.93 16.37 -16.42
CA GLN A 829 34.72 16.66 -14.99
C GLN A 829 33.81 17.87 -14.84
N SER A 830 32.87 17.71 -13.96
CA SER A 830 32.01 18.78 -13.46
C SER A 830 32.36 19.08 -12.00
N SER A 831 32.29 20.33 -11.60
CA SER A 831 32.38 20.75 -10.18
C SER A 831 31.01 20.67 -9.46
N THR A 832 30.03 20.07 -10.09
CA THR A 832 28.70 19.86 -9.51
C THR A 832 28.42 18.38 -9.33
N ASN A 833 27.28 18.08 -8.75
CA ASN A 833 26.81 16.70 -8.57
C ASN A 833 26.30 16.03 -9.87
N MET A 834 26.36 16.74 -10.98
CA MET A 834 25.94 16.22 -12.30
C MET A 834 27.07 16.35 -13.31
N ALA A 835 27.21 15.37 -14.19
CA ALA A 835 28.14 15.39 -15.30
C ALA A 835 27.47 14.89 -16.59
N SER A 836 27.82 15.50 -17.72
CA SER A 836 27.33 15.12 -19.04
C SER A 836 28.31 15.47 -20.13
N VAL A 837 28.62 14.53 -20.99
CA VAL A 837 29.54 14.70 -22.11
C VAL A 837 29.25 13.72 -23.24
N THR A 838 29.45 14.14 -24.48
CA THR A 838 29.42 13.24 -25.63
C THR A 838 30.79 12.58 -25.79
N LEU A 839 30.81 11.25 -25.76
CA LEU A 839 32.01 10.44 -25.89
C LEU A 839 32.12 9.86 -27.30
N SER A 840 33.26 9.97 -27.90
CA SER A 840 33.58 9.28 -29.17
C SER A 840 34.00 7.85 -28.89
N LEU A 841 33.39 6.91 -29.58
CA LEU A 841 33.66 5.48 -29.44
C LEU A 841 34.38 4.96 -30.69
N THR A 842 35.39 4.13 -30.51
CA THR A 842 35.98 3.28 -31.56
C THR A 842 35.17 1.99 -31.66
N THR A 843 35.38 1.19 -32.70
CA THR A 843 34.74 -0.14 -32.75
C THR A 843 35.26 -1.02 -31.62
N GLY A 844 34.35 -1.65 -30.89
CA GLY A 844 34.70 -2.50 -29.76
C GLY A 844 33.88 -2.19 -28.51
N THR A 845 34.21 -2.86 -27.45
CA THR A 845 33.50 -2.70 -26.16
C THR A 845 34.20 -1.66 -25.29
N HIS A 846 33.43 -0.70 -24.83
CA HIS A 846 33.90 0.45 -24.03
C HIS A 846 33.24 0.45 -22.66
N GLN A 847 33.99 0.90 -21.67
CA GLN A 847 33.48 1.08 -20.32
C GLN A 847 33.35 2.54 -19.96
N ILE A 848 32.13 2.99 -19.71
CA ILE A 848 31.83 4.33 -19.21
C ILE A 848 31.67 4.23 -17.70
N VAL A 849 32.52 4.98 -16.98
CA VAL A 849 32.43 5.09 -15.53
C VAL A 849 32.05 6.50 -15.17
N ILE A 850 31.03 6.68 -14.37
CA ILE A 850 30.73 7.96 -13.74
C ILE A 850 31.04 7.85 -12.26
N GLN A 851 31.90 8.74 -11.78
CA GLN A 851 32.37 8.73 -10.41
C GLN A 851 32.16 10.09 -9.76
N GLY A 852 31.58 10.09 -8.59
CA GLY A 852 31.39 11.27 -7.74
C GLY A 852 32.42 11.33 -6.62
N TRP A 853 32.81 12.53 -6.24
CA TRP A 853 33.59 12.85 -5.03
C TRP A 853 32.81 13.85 -4.20
N ASP A 854 32.72 13.61 -2.94
CA ASP A 854 32.17 14.59 -2.02
C ASP A 854 33.24 15.28 -1.17
N SER A 855 32.86 16.28 -0.44
CA SER A 855 33.78 17.08 0.38
C SER A 855 34.38 16.31 1.57
N SER A 856 33.95 15.08 1.85
CA SER A 856 34.60 14.21 2.82
C SER A 856 35.79 13.43 2.23
N GLY A 857 35.98 13.50 0.90
CA GLY A 857 36.96 12.72 0.16
C GLY A 857 36.43 11.35 -0.26
N ALA A 858 35.17 10.99 0.06
CA ALA A 858 34.58 9.73 -0.36
C ALA A 858 34.34 9.72 -1.87
N THR A 859 34.60 8.55 -2.47
CA THR A 859 34.37 8.31 -3.89
C THR A 859 33.36 7.19 -4.06
N PHE A 860 32.41 7.40 -4.95
CA PHE A 860 31.37 6.43 -5.28
C PHE A 860 31.13 6.50 -6.78
N LYS A 861 30.89 5.35 -7.39
CA LYS A 861 30.84 5.26 -8.85
C LYS A 861 29.74 4.30 -9.33
N ALA A 862 29.32 4.55 -10.55
CA ALA A 862 28.56 3.61 -11.34
C ALA A 862 29.29 3.36 -12.67
N VAL A 863 29.07 2.19 -13.23
CA VAL A 863 29.74 1.73 -14.43
C VAL A 863 28.72 1.26 -15.46
N LYS A 864 28.92 1.63 -16.70
CA LYS A 864 28.10 1.18 -17.83
C LYS A 864 29.02 0.70 -18.95
N THR A 865 28.77 -0.49 -19.45
CA THR A 865 29.48 -1.03 -20.64
C THR A 865 28.64 -0.76 -21.89
N VAL A 866 29.27 -0.29 -22.95
CA VAL A 866 28.68 -0.01 -24.26
C VAL A 866 29.57 -0.59 -25.34
N THR A 867 28.99 -1.40 -26.23
CA THR A 867 29.71 -1.98 -27.36
C THR A 867 29.36 -1.22 -28.63
N LYS A 868 30.35 -0.62 -29.28
CA LYS A 868 30.19 -0.08 -30.62
C LYS A 868 30.47 -1.17 -31.63
N GLN A 869 29.47 -1.45 -32.42
CA GLN A 869 29.52 -2.35 -33.55
C GLN A 869 30.11 -1.69 -34.80
#